data_d7141464cb942b32fc77d2a1512bd842
#
_entry.id   d7141464cb942b32fc77d2a1512bd842
#
_cell.length_a   1.000
_cell.length_b   1.000
_cell.length_c   1.000
_cell.angle_alpha   90.00
_cell.angle_beta   90.00
_cell.angle_gamma   90.00
#
_symmetry.space_group_name_H-M   'P 1'
#
loop_
_entity.id
_entity.type
_entity.pdbx_description
1 polymer ?
#
loop_
_entity_poly.entity_id
_entity_poly.type
_entity_poly.pdbx_seq_one_letter_code
_entity_poly.pdbx_strand_id
1 'polypeptide(L)'
;MIKQKLNVISRFKLAHFSGTLTYRNCQLANIKMKHYKNIFVGIFFVLLFVIATLATWVYSQIDSALPQLEGKKTLFGLSATATVERDEAGIVTIKAKNRLDVAVATGFVHAQERFFQMDLLRRNSAGELASLFGEAAIDYDSDIRRHRFRERATTIVKQLPKADSDILKAYTRGVNQGLKYLKAPPFEYLLLQHEPVEWQEEDTILSVLSMYIDLQYQDGKRERTLGLLQSTLSAEVYDFLNPKGSRWDAAIDGSQYPASPLPKAPWPSASSEELTTLMQGNTVQTALNTLIPDILSREKSPQSEEFPGSNNWAVGGNISATGSAIVANDMHLGIRVPNTWFRASFEYQSKHQKPVKITGATLPGTPNIIIGSNGHIAWGFTNSYGDWSDVIVLETNADNSQYLTPEGYQPFLKRKQMIAVKGQEAVDITVTDTIWGPVIGKNAQGDLLAYRWVAHDTTAVNMAITELETATNVEQAFAIAARAGMPAQNLMVGDNQGNIGWTIMGPIPQRSKAFGEVPTSWANGEHQWQGLLPAADYPKVMNPDDSRLWTANSRVIGDDMLAKVGNGGYALGARSLQIKQNLNAKNSFDEQALLDIALDDKAKFLLRWQEFLLSKVLTTEMLAKNSDWQEVKTIISTDDLAATKDSVAYRLVRNFRLNVRDQVFDIFNENMTKLDEDFSFHAIRHQLEIPLWQLVNQQPENFLWRGHDSWTALFEETLEKTLAEMTEKSSLANATWGKQNISKIQHPLSRAVPLIGRWLDMPEVELAGDSYMPRVQGKSFGASERMVVSPGHEERGIFHMPTSQSGHPWSPYYGVGHESWVNGEASSFLPGPVAYTLTLLSY
;
A
#
# COMPACT_ATOMS: atom_id res chain seq x y z
N MET A 1 -29.61 22.79 -38.34
CA MET A 1 -29.05 23.68 -39.38
C MET A 1 -28.29 22.89 -40.46
N ILE A 2 -28.83 21.79 -40.92
CA ILE A 2 -28.34 21.00 -42.08
C ILE A 2 -29.57 20.47 -42.82
N LYS A 3 -30.37 21.36 -43.38
CA LYS A 3 -31.51 21.06 -44.29
C LYS A 3 -31.81 22.25 -45.19
N GLN A 4 -30.79 22.84 -45.78
CA GLN A 4 -30.97 23.90 -46.77
C GLN A 4 -29.70 24.03 -47.61
N LYS A 5 -29.41 23.05 -48.49
CA LYS A 5 -28.51 23.22 -49.65
C LYS A 5 -28.64 21.97 -50.57
N LEU A 6 -29.83 21.70 -51.03
CA LEU A 6 -30.08 20.74 -52.12
C LEU A 6 -31.29 21.22 -52.91
N ASN A 7 -31.11 22.33 -53.65
CA ASN A 7 -32.01 22.76 -54.67
C ASN A 7 -31.37 23.90 -55.47
N VAL A 8 -30.31 23.60 -56.20
CA VAL A 8 -29.89 24.38 -57.37
C VAL A 8 -29.04 23.49 -58.25
N ILE A 9 -29.63 22.66 -59.11
CA ILE A 9 -29.15 22.15 -60.40
C ILE A 9 -30.34 21.42 -61.07
N SER A 10 -31.25 22.18 -61.54
CA SER A 10 -32.16 21.73 -62.61
C SER A 10 -32.39 22.92 -63.52
N ARG A 11 -31.58 23.03 -64.49
CA ARG A 11 -31.84 23.65 -65.83
C ARG A 11 -30.51 23.89 -66.54
N PHE A 12 -30.00 22.92 -67.27
CA PHE A 12 -29.26 23.16 -68.47
C PHE A 12 -29.77 22.22 -69.57
N LYS A 13 -30.15 22.85 -70.72
CA LYS A 13 -30.78 22.26 -71.86
C LYS A 13 -29.84 21.29 -72.56
N LEU A 14 -30.45 20.19 -73.08
CA LEU A 14 -29.89 19.33 -74.10
C LEU A 14 -29.43 20.13 -75.32
N ALA A 15 -28.19 19.95 -75.64
CA ALA A 15 -27.67 20.18 -77.00
C ALA A 15 -27.05 18.87 -77.49
N HIS A 16 -27.65 18.33 -78.55
CA HIS A 16 -27.14 17.19 -79.27
C HIS A 16 -25.71 17.49 -79.80
N PHE A 17 -24.73 16.60 -79.32
CA PHE A 17 -23.52 16.35 -80.15
C PHE A 17 -23.24 14.88 -80.09
N SER A 18 -23.08 14.33 -81.26
CA SER A 18 -23.03 12.92 -81.62
C SER A 18 -22.02 12.10 -80.87
N GLY A 19 -22.54 10.90 -80.37
CA GLY A 19 -21.74 9.85 -79.77
C GLY A 19 -20.71 9.24 -80.70
N THR A 20 -19.45 9.31 -80.22
CA THR A 20 -18.38 8.35 -80.45
C THR A 20 -17.21 8.52 -79.51
N LEU A 21 -17.14 9.63 -78.78
CA LEU A 21 -16.07 9.85 -77.83
C LEU A 21 -16.40 9.45 -76.39
N THR A 22 -17.68 9.23 -76.05
CA THR A 22 -18.12 8.89 -74.70
C THR A 22 -17.91 7.41 -74.32
N TYR A 23 -17.96 6.52 -75.28
CA TYR A 23 -17.83 5.07 -74.99
C TYR A 23 -16.39 4.63 -74.71
N ARG A 24 -15.37 5.27 -75.29
CA ARG A 24 -13.95 5.02 -74.99
C ARG A 24 -13.55 5.61 -73.65
N ASN A 25 -14.07 6.77 -73.21
CA ASN A 25 -13.76 7.36 -71.92
C ASN A 25 -14.45 6.61 -70.78
N CYS A 26 -15.67 6.07 -70.95
CA CYS A 26 -16.33 5.19 -70.00
C CYS A 26 -15.63 3.84 -69.90
N GLN A 27 -15.16 3.24 -70.95
CA GLN A 27 -14.34 2.03 -70.84
C GLN A 27 -12.98 2.24 -70.23
N LEU A 28 -12.29 3.32 -70.49
CA LEU A 28 -11.05 3.70 -69.86
C LEU A 28 -11.22 4.08 -68.38
N ALA A 29 -12.31 4.72 -68.00
CA ALA A 29 -12.68 4.99 -66.60
C ALA A 29 -13.03 3.71 -65.85
N ASN A 30 -13.79 2.79 -66.47
CA ASN A 30 -14.08 1.48 -65.88
C ASN A 30 -12.85 0.57 -65.78
N ILE A 31 -11.93 0.62 -66.76
CA ILE A 31 -10.65 -0.10 -66.67
C ILE A 31 -9.75 0.48 -65.58
N LYS A 32 -9.68 1.80 -65.49
CA LYS A 32 -8.95 2.48 -64.38
C LYS A 32 -9.58 2.18 -63.03
N MET A 33 -10.92 2.29 -62.90
CA MET A 33 -11.59 1.94 -61.64
C MET A 33 -11.40 0.45 -61.25
N LYS A 34 -11.45 -0.45 -62.20
CA LYS A 34 -11.19 -1.88 -61.95
C LYS A 34 -9.74 -2.13 -61.56
N HIS A 35 -8.80 -1.38 -62.13
CA HIS A 35 -7.36 -1.43 -61.74
C HIS A 35 -7.12 -0.85 -60.34
N TYR A 36 -7.70 0.29 -60.01
CA TYR A 36 -7.64 0.84 -58.65
C TYR A 36 -8.29 -0.07 -57.60
N LYS A 37 -9.44 -0.69 -57.92
CA LYS A 37 -10.12 -1.68 -57.08
C LYS A 37 -9.23 -2.90 -56.82
N ASN A 38 -8.53 -3.42 -57.84
CA ASN A 38 -7.62 -4.54 -57.69
C ASN A 38 -6.35 -4.18 -56.89
N ILE A 39 -5.82 -2.95 -57.05
CA ILE A 39 -4.71 -2.43 -56.24
C ILE A 39 -5.16 -2.28 -54.80
N PHE A 40 -6.36 -1.72 -54.55
CA PHE A 40 -6.89 -1.57 -53.21
C PHE A 40 -7.14 -2.91 -52.51
N VAL A 41 -7.68 -3.88 -53.22
CA VAL A 41 -7.84 -5.26 -52.75
C VAL A 41 -6.47 -5.90 -52.47
N GLY A 42 -5.49 -5.67 -53.37
CA GLY A 42 -4.12 -6.15 -53.14
C GLY A 42 -3.46 -5.56 -51.88
N ILE A 43 -3.58 -4.24 -51.70
CA ILE A 43 -3.09 -3.54 -50.49
C ILE A 43 -3.81 -4.04 -49.25
N PHE A 44 -5.13 -4.26 -49.33
CA PHE A 44 -5.90 -4.80 -48.21
C PHE A 44 -5.43 -6.21 -47.79
N PHE A 45 -5.18 -7.12 -48.76
CA PHE A 45 -4.66 -8.44 -48.44
C PHE A 45 -3.21 -8.41 -47.89
N VAL A 46 -2.36 -7.48 -48.39
CA VAL A 46 -1.01 -7.27 -47.85
C VAL A 46 -1.10 -6.76 -46.43
N LEU A 47 -1.94 -5.77 -46.14
CA LEU A 47 -2.19 -5.28 -44.79
C LEU A 47 -2.72 -6.38 -43.84
N LEU A 48 -3.69 -7.19 -44.29
CA LEU A 48 -4.21 -8.34 -43.55
C LEU A 48 -3.09 -9.36 -43.24
N PHE A 49 -2.25 -9.65 -44.23
CA PHE A 49 -1.11 -10.56 -44.05
C PHE A 49 -0.09 -10.01 -43.05
N VAL A 50 0.23 -8.72 -43.16
CA VAL A 50 1.15 -8.07 -42.18
C VAL A 50 0.56 -8.09 -40.78
N ILE A 51 -0.72 -7.76 -40.64
CA ILE A 51 -1.43 -7.80 -39.34
C ILE A 51 -1.45 -9.24 -38.77
N ALA A 52 -1.78 -10.24 -39.62
CA ALA A 52 -1.78 -11.64 -39.18
C ALA A 52 -0.38 -12.12 -38.75
N THR A 53 0.65 -11.74 -39.50
CA THR A 53 2.05 -12.08 -39.18
C THR A 53 2.47 -11.41 -37.85
N LEU A 54 2.17 -10.13 -37.68
CA LEU A 54 2.44 -9.41 -36.44
C LEU A 54 1.68 -10.01 -35.25
N ALA A 55 0.41 -10.32 -35.42
CA ALA A 55 -0.40 -10.95 -34.39
C ALA A 55 0.14 -12.33 -33.98
N THR A 56 0.57 -13.14 -34.99
CA THR A 56 1.19 -14.44 -34.74
C THR A 56 2.52 -14.30 -34.00
N TRP A 57 3.34 -13.29 -34.39
CA TRP A 57 4.58 -13.01 -33.70
C TRP A 57 4.35 -12.56 -32.25
N VAL A 58 3.44 -11.61 -32.00
CA VAL A 58 3.07 -11.17 -30.65
C VAL A 58 2.56 -12.35 -29.83
N TYR A 59 1.66 -13.16 -30.39
CA TYR A 59 1.18 -14.38 -29.74
C TYR A 59 2.33 -15.30 -29.33
N SER A 60 3.27 -15.57 -30.26
CA SER A 60 4.43 -16.41 -30.01
C SER A 60 5.35 -15.86 -28.92
N GLN A 61 5.54 -14.52 -28.83
CA GLN A 61 6.35 -13.90 -27.78
C GLN A 61 5.69 -14.06 -26.41
N ILE A 62 4.38 -13.80 -26.31
CA ILE A 62 3.63 -13.95 -25.06
C ILE A 62 3.63 -15.42 -24.60
N ASP A 63 3.33 -16.38 -25.49
CA ASP A 63 3.32 -17.81 -25.19
C ASP A 63 4.73 -18.31 -24.74
N SER A 64 5.78 -17.79 -25.38
CA SER A 64 7.16 -18.14 -25.06
C SER A 64 7.66 -17.56 -23.74
N ALA A 65 6.98 -16.58 -23.16
CA ALA A 65 7.25 -16.00 -21.84
C ALA A 65 6.60 -16.77 -20.67
N LEU A 66 5.81 -17.82 -20.98
CA LEU A 66 5.20 -18.64 -19.92
C LEU A 66 6.24 -19.39 -19.10
N PRO A 67 6.07 -19.46 -17.75
CA PRO A 67 6.91 -20.25 -16.88
C PRO A 67 6.90 -21.75 -17.26
N GLN A 68 8.03 -22.39 -17.08
CA GLN A 68 8.10 -23.84 -17.25
C GLN A 68 7.62 -24.54 -15.98
N LEU A 69 6.54 -25.33 -16.08
CA LEU A 69 5.92 -26.00 -14.93
C LEU A 69 6.48 -27.39 -14.65
N GLU A 70 6.99 -28.10 -15.68
CA GLU A 70 7.43 -29.49 -15.58
C GLU A 70 8.70 -29.77 -16.39
N GLY A 71 9.27 -30.97 -16.21
CA GLY A 71 10.47 -31.40 -16.91
C GLY A 71 11.76 -31.20 -16.13
N LYS A 72 12.88 -30.98 -16.82
CA LYS A 72 14.21 -30.85 -16.18
C LYS A 72 14.97 -29.64 -16.69
N LYS A 73 15.66 -28.93 -15.78
CA LYS A 73 16.61 -27.84 -16.09
C LYS A 73 17.89 -28.03 -15.30
N THR A 74 19.02 -27.75 -15.90
CA THR A 74 20.31 -27.73 -15.19
C THR A 74 20.62 -26.32 -14.73
N LEU A 75 20.81 -26.14 -13.42
CA LEU A 75 21.13 -24.83 -12.81
C LEU A 75 22.53 -24.83 -12.21
N PHE A 76 23.25 -23.77 -12.46
CA PHE A 76 24.51 -23.49 -11.79
C PHE A 76 24.29 -23.00 -10.37
N GLY A 77 25.05 -23.52 -9.41
CA GLY A 77 25.05 -23.11 -8.02
C GLY A 77 24.14 -23.92 -7.09
N LEU A 78 23.47 -24.96 -7.59
CA LEU A 78 22.88 -26.01 -6.76
C LEU A 78 23.96 -26.98 -6.29
N SER A 79 23.91 -27.37 -5.02
CA SER A 79 24.80 -28.42 -4.46
C SER A 79 24.27 -29.84 -4.71
N ALA A 80 22.97 -29.97 -4.97
CA ALA A 80 22.28 -31.20 -5.31
C ALA A 80 20.99 -30.89 -6.08
N THR A 81 20.40 -31.90 -6.71
CA THR A 81 19.10 -31.79 -7.38
C THR A 81 18.04 -31.25 -6.42
N ALA A 82 17.25 -30.26 -6.89
CA ALA A 82 16.09 -29.72 -6.21
C ALA A 82 14.82 -29.96 -7.06
N THR A 83 13.65 -29.96 -6.45
CA THR A 83 12.37 -30.03 -7.15
C THR A 83 11.51 -28.82 -6.81
N VAL A 84 10.78 -28.36 -7.82
CA VAL A 84 9.74 -27.34 -7.70
C VAL A 84 8.42 -28.03 -8.05
N GLU A 85 7.65 -28.33 -7.04
CA GLU A 85 6.34 -28.92 -7.18
C GLU A 85 5.28 -27.84 -7.14
N ARG A 86 4.23 -27.96 -7.96
CA ARG A 86 3.07 -27.06 -7.94
C ARG A 86 1.79 -27.85 -7.80
N ASP A 87 0.87 -27.36 -6.98
CA ASP A 87 -0.49 -27.86 -6.88
C ASP A 87 -1.40 -27.26 -7.95
N GLU A 88 -2.71 -27.59 -7.89
CA GLU A 88 -3.72 -27.09 -8.81
C GLU A 88 -3.97 -25.58 -8.70
N ALA A 89 -3.63 -24.95 -7.55
CA ALA A 89 -3.70 -23.50 -7.33
C ALA A 89 -2.40 -22.78 -7.73
N GLY A 90 -1.37 -23.52 -8.18
CA GLY A 90 -0.05 -22.99 -8.53
C GLY A 90 0.84 -22.72 -7.31
N ILE A 91 0.45 -23.13 -6.11
CA ILE A 91 1.26 -22.96 -4.91
C ILE A 91 2.50 -23.84 -5.03
N VAL A 92 3.65 -23.25 -4.74
CA VAL A 92 4.95 -23.86 -4.99
C VAL A 92 5.49 -24.53 -3.74
N THR A 93 5.91 -25.81 -3.87
CA THR A 93 6.74 -26.49 -2.86
C THR A 93 8.15 -26.71 -3.43
N ILE A 94 9.16 -26.08 -2.82
CA ILE A 94 10.57 -26.23 -3.17
C ILE A 94 11.21 -27.24 -2.20
N LYS A 95 11.65 -28.39 -2.74
CA LYS A 95 12.41 -29.41 -2.00
C LYS A 95 13.85 -29.37 -2.43
N ALA A 96 14.77 -29.12 -1.50
CA ALA A 96 16.18 -28.99 -1.78
C ALA A 96 17.05 -29.57 -0.65
N LYS A 97 18.34 -29.73 -0.91
CA LYS A 97 19.25 -30.31 0.08
C LYS A 97 19.52 -29.40 1.25
N ASN A 98 19.62 -28.09 1.02
CA ASN A 98 19.98 -27.09 2.02
C ASN A 98 19.37 -25.73 1.68
N ARG A 99 19.51 -24.75 2.59
CA ARG A 99 18.91 -23.41 2.45
C ARG A 99 19.44 -22.61 1.25
N LEU A 100 20.69 -22.83 0.83
CA LEU A 100 21.26 -22.14 -0.35
C LEU A 100 20.62 -22.67 -1.65
N ASP A 101 20.43 -23.99 -1.74
CA ASP A 101 19.73 -24.61 -2.87
C ASP A 101 18.26 -24.13 -2.94
N VAL A 102 17.59 -23.95 -1.78
CA VAL A 102 16.26 -23.31 -1.72
C VAL A 102 16.32 -21.88 -2.28
N ALA A 103 17.32 -21.07 -1.91
CA ALA A 103 17.47 -19.71 -2.40
C ALA A 103 17.64 -19.66 -3.93
N VAL A 104 18.45 -20.54 -4.51
CA VAL A 104 18.58 -20.65 -5.99
C VAL A 104 17.23 -20.99 -6.63
N ALA A 105 16.54 -22.02 -6.10
CA ALA A 105 15.27 -22.45 -6.68
C ALA A 105 14.17 -21.38 -6.52
N THR A 106 14.12 -20.68 -5.38
CA THR A 106 13.18 -19.57 -5.13
C THR A 106 13.43 -18.42 -6.11
N GLY A 107 14.70 -18.01 -6.31
CA GLY A 107 15.05 -16.98 -7.27
C GLY A 107 14.66 -17.35 -8.70
N PHE A 108 14.89 -18.61 -9.08
CA PHE A 108 14.48 -19.13 -10.38
C PHE A 108 12.96 -19.04 -10.60
N VAL A 109 12.16 -19.47 -9.62
CA VAL A 109 10.69 -19.43 -9.70
C VAL A 109 10.20 -17.99 -9.72
N HIS A 110 10.69 -17.13 -8.84
CA HIS A 110 10.28 -15.72 -8.78
C HIS A 110 10.55 -15.00 -10.12
N ALA A 111 11.70 -15.25 -10.75
CA ALA A 111 12.00 -14.64 -12.03
C ALA A 111 11.07 -15.13 -13.14
N GLN A 112 10.70 -16.40 -13.16
CA GLN A 112 9.80 -16.92 -14.18
C GLN A 112 8.36 -16.43 -14.03
N GLU A 113 7.89 -16.21 -12.79
CA GLU A 113 6.50 -15.84 -12.50
C GLU A 113 6.30 -14.34 -12.33
N ARG A 114 7.30 -13.60 -11.83
CA ARG A 114 7.12 -12.28 -11.24
C ARG A 114 8.21 -11.25 -11.56
N PHE A 115 9.09 -11.50 -12.56
CA PHE A 115 10.26 -10.64 -12.78
C PHE A 115 9.92 -9.17 -12.99
N PHE A 116 8.86 -8.86 -13.72
CA PHE A 116 8.43 -7.47 -13.92
C PHE A 116 8.03 -6.79 -12.60
N GLN A 117 7.30 -7.49 -11.72
CA GLN A 117 7.00 -6.98 -10.37
C GLN A 117 8.27 -6.71 -9.57
N MET A 118 9.24 -7.62 -9.62
CA MET A 118 10.54 -7.45 -8.95
C MET A 118 11.31 -6.24 -9.50
N ASP A 119 11.33 -6.07 -10.82
CA ASP A 119 11.97 -4.93 -11.50
C ASP A 119 11.31 -3.59 -11.13
N LEU A 120 9.99 -3.56 -10.97
CA LEU A 120 9.31 -2.38 -10.48
C LEU A 120 9.71 -2.05 -9.03
N LEU A 121 9.81 -3.03 -8.13
CA LEU A 121 10.20 -2.80 -6.73
C LEU A 121 11.62 -2.20 -6.62
N ARG A 122 12.61 -2.80 -7.31
CA ARG A 122 13.98 -2.27 -7.26
C ARG A 122 14.10 -0.88 -7.87
N ARG A 123 13.39 -0.59 -8.99
CA ARG A 123 13.40 0.73 -9.63
C ARG A 123 12.66 1.77 -8.82
N ASN A 124 11.58 1.38 -8.15
CA ASN A 124 10.84 2.24 -7.25
C ASN A 124 11.75 2.85 -6.17
N SER A 125 12.46 2.02 -5.43
CA SER A 125 13.34 2.49 -4.36
C SER A 125 14.66 3.10 -4.87
N ALA A 126 15.11 2.72 -6.07
CA ALA A 126 16.31 3.31 -6.66
C ALA A 126 16.05 4.65 -7.35
N GLY A 127 14.79 5.07 -7.57
CA GLY A 127 14.44 6.23 -8.39
C GLY A 127 14.86 6.02 -9.85
N GLU A 128 14.42 4.90 -10.47
CA GLU A 128 14.82 4.47 -11.82
C GLU A 128 13.61 4.12 -12.71
N LEU A 129 12.40 4.55 -12.33
CA LEU A 129 11.16 4.28 -13.07
C LEU A 129 11.10 5.03 -14.40
N ALA A 130 11.70 6.22 -14.50
CA ALA A 130 11.75 7.01 -15.73
C ALA A 130 12.42 6.27 -16.89
N SER A 131 13.32 5.33 -16.60
CA SER A 131 13.94 4.47 -17.61
C SER A 131 12.96 3.50 -18.29
N LEU A 132 11.82 3.19 -17.67
CA LEU A 132 10.72 2.38 -18.22
C LEU A 132 9.56 3.24 -18.72
N PHE A 133 9.19 4.30 -18.00
CA PHE A 133 7.96 5.06 -18.19
C PHE A 133 8.16 6.46 -18.77
N GLY A 134 9.41 6.87 -18.98
CA GLY A 134 9.75 8.16 -19.60
C GLY A 134 9.55 9.34 -18.66
N GLU A 135 9.27 10.52 -19.25
CA GLU A 135 9.15 11.82 -18.59
C GLU A 135 8.21 11.78 -17.38
N ALA A 136 7.14 11.03 -17.50
CA ALA A 136 6.13 10.90 -16.48
C ALA A 136 6.68 10.44 -15.11
N ALA A 137 7.85 9.75 -15.00
CA ALA A 137 8.46 9.29 -13.75
C ALA A 137 9.60 10.18 -13.22
N ILE A 138 9.95 11.29 -13.89
CA ILE A 138 11.12 12.10 -13.53
C ILE A 138 10.96 12.72 -12.14
N ASP A 139 9.83 13.31 -11.84
CA ASP A 139 9.59 13.99 -10.56
C ASP A 139 9.65 13.00 -9.39
N TYR A 140 8.99 11.84 -9.55
CA TYR A 140 9.04 10.77 -8.56
C TYR A 140 10.46 10.25 -8.37
N ASP A 141 11.16 9.94 -9.46
CA ASP A 141 12.55 9.47 -9.38
C ASP A 141 13.46 10.51 -8.75
N SER A 142 13.26 11.80 -9.04
CA SER A 142 14.01 12.91 -8.44
C SER A 142 13.80 12.99 -6.93
N ASP A 143 12.56 12.79 -6.48
CA ASP A 143 12.21 12.74 -5.05
C ASP A 143 12.88 11.56 -4.35
N ILE A 144 12.79 10.35 -4.91
CA ILE A 144 13.38 9.16 -4.32
C ILE A 144 14.92 9.18 -4.36
N ARG A 145 15.51 9.73 -5.43
CA ARG A 145 16.98 9.83 -5.56
C ARG A 145 17.66 10.59 -4.43
N ARG A 146 16.97 11.50 -3.75
CA ARG A 146 17.51 12.19 -2.56
C ARG A 146 17.93 11.20 -1.45
N HIS A 147 17.25 10.04 -1.34
CA HIS A 147 17.59 9.01 -0.35
C HIS A 147 18.79 8.15 -0.72
N ARG A 148 19.22 8.15 -1.99
CA ARG A 148 20.38 7.40 -2.53
C ARG A 148 20.35 5.91 -2.18
N PHE A 149 19.17 5.27 -2.29
CA PHE A 149 18.98 3.90 -1.85
C PHE A 149 19.83 2.88 -2.62
N ARG A 150 20.11 3.09 -3.92
CA ARG A 150 21.04 2.19 -4.66
C ARG A 150 22.45 2.21 -4.08
N GLU A 151 22.98 3.39 -3.73
CA GLU A 151 24.30 3.52 -3.12
C GLU A 151 24.33 2.88 -1.73
N ARG A 152 23.24 3.07 -0.95
CA ARG A 152 23.08 2.45 0.39
C ARG A 152 22.95 0.94 0.28
N ALA A 153 22.15 0.42 -0.66
CA ALA A 153 22.00 -1.02 -0.91
C ALA A 153 23.34 -1.68 -1.26
N THR A 154 24.14 -1.04 -2.11
CA THR A 154 25.49 -1.52 -2.42
C THR A 154 26.38 -1.55 -1.17
N THR A 155 26.24 -0.57 -0.27
CA THR A 155 27.01 -0.53 1.00
C THR A 155 26.55 -1.63 1.95
N ILE A 156 25.23 -1.85 2.08
CA ILE A 156 24.64 -2.92 2.89
C ILE A 156 25.17 -4.29 2.44
N VAL A 157 25.10 -4.59 1.12
CA VAL A 157 25.59 -5.87 0.58
C VAL A 157 27.05 -6.14 0.96
N LYS A 158 27.92 -5.12 0.92
CA LYS A 158 29.33 -5.25 1.30
C LYS A 158 29.54 -5.53 2.80
N GLN A 159 28.57 -5.16 3.65
CA GLN A 159 28.67 -5.32 5.10
C GLN A 159 27.91 -6.55 5.63
N LEU A 160 27.16 -7.25 4.78
CA LEU A 160 26.41 -8.44 5.20
C LEU A 160 27.35 -9.52 5.77
N PRO A 161 26.95 -10.21 6.83
CA PRO A 161 27.61 -11.42 7.29
C PRO A 161 27.71 -12.44 6.16
N LYS A 162 28.77 -13.27 6.17
CA LYS A 162 28.99 -14.24 5.10
C LYS A 162 27.81 -15.16 4.83
N ALA A 163 27.11 -15.63 5.87
CA ALA A 163 25.94 -16.51 5.71
C ALA A 163 24.80 -15.82 4.95
N ASP A 164 24.52 -14.55 5.27
CA ASP A 164 23.50 -13.74 4.62
C ASP A 164 23.89 -13.42 3.17
N SER A 165 25.16 -13.03 2.94
CA SER A 165 25.72 -12.81 1.60
C SER A 165 25.62 -14.07 0.72
N ASP A 166 25.87 -15.27 1.29
CA ASP A 166 25.79 -16.53 0.54
C ASP A 166 24.35 -16.83 0.11
N ILE A 167 23.34 -16.57 0.94
CA ILE A 167 21.91 -16.70 0.61
C ILE A 167 21.54 -15.70 -0.49
N LEU A 168 21.95 -14.45 -0.36
CA LEU A 168 21.68 -13.40 -1.33
C LEU A 168 22.27 -13.72 -2.71
N LYS A 169 23.54 -14.15 -2.76
CA LYS A 169 24.20 -14.62 -3.99
C LYS A 169 23.53 -15.81 -4.62
N ALA A 170 23.08 -16.76 -3.80
CA ALA A 170 22.35 -17.94 -4.27
C ALA A 170 21.02 -17.54 -4.92
N TYR A 171 20.26 -16.66 -4.29
CA TYR A 171 19.01 -16.12 -4.82
C TYR A 171 19.23 -15.35 -6.14
N THR A 172 20.18 -14.43 -6.18
CA THR A 172 20.54 -13.64 -7.38
C THR A 172 20.89 -14.56 -8.56
N ARG A 173 21.69 -15.62 -8.32
CA ARG A 173 21.98 -16.63 -9.36
C ARG A 173 20.71 -17.31 -9.87
N GLY A 174 19.80 -17.66 -8.95
CA GLY A 174 18.52 -18.25 -9.29
C GLY A 174 17.68 -17.34 -10.17
N VAL A 175 17.53 -16.07 -9.79
CA VAL A 175 16.77 -15.05 -10.54
C VAL A 175 17.29 -14.93 -11.98
N ASN A 176 18.60 -14.74 -12.15
CA ASN A 176 19.18 -14.55 -13.48
C ASN A 176 19.06 -15.80 -14.36
N GLN A 177 19.17 -16.99 -13.77
CA GLN A 177 18.93 -18.22 -14.51
C GLN A 177 17.45 -18.41 -14.85
N GLY A 178 16.54 -18.09 -13.92
CA GLY A 178 15.09 -18.14 -14.16
C GLY A 178 14.69 -17.25 -15.34
N LEU A 179 15.19 -16.01 -15.35
CA LEU A 179 14.97 -15.06 -16.46
C LEU A 179 15.54 -15.58 -17.78
N LYS A 180 16.78 -16.09 -17.78
CA LYS A 180 17.45 -16.63 -18.97
C LYS A 180 16.76 -17.88 -19.55
N TYR A 181 16.09 -18.67 -18.71
CA TYR A 181 15.41 -19.88 -19.16
C TYR A 181 14.00 -19.64 -19.72
N LEU A 182 13.44 -18.43 -19.59
CA LEU A 182 12.28 -17.99 -20.38
C LEU A 182 12.70 -17.95 -21.86
N LYS A 183 11.84 -18.43 -22.77
CA LYS A 183 12.11 -18.43 -24.21
C LYS A 183 11.94 -17.05 -24.84
N ALA A 184 11.20 -16.16 -24.17
CA ALA A 184 11.05 -14.75 -24.47
C ALA A 184 11.04 -13.96 -23.14
N PRO A 185 11.44 -12.67 -23.15
CA PRO A 185 11.26 -11.81 -21.98
C PRO A 185 9.80 -11.78 -21.48
N PRO A 186 9.56 -11.48 -20.19
CA PRO A 186 8.19 -11.25 -19.70
C PRO A 186 7.43 -10.28 -20.61
N PHE A 187 6.16 -10.55 -20.86
CA PHE A 187 5.37 -9.86 -21.90
C PHE A 187 5.29 -8.35 -21.69
N GLU A 188 5.44 -7.87 -20.47
CA GLU A 188 5.43 -6.45 -20.13
C GLU A 188 6.56 -5.69 -20.85
N TYR A 189 7.72 -6.30 -21.00
CA TYR A 189 8.87 -5.70 -21.69
C TYR A 189 8.63 -5.56 -23.19
N LEU A 190 7.83 -6.47 -23.80
CA LEU A 190 7.40 -6.32 -25.17
C LEU A 190 6.55 -5.06 -25.36
N LEU A 191 5.61 -4.81 -24.44
CA LEU A 191 4.76 -3.61 -24.45
C LEU A 191 5.56 -2.34 -24.17
N LEU A 192 6.49 -2.42 -23.23
CA LEU A 192 7.38 -1.31 -22.89
C LEU A 192 8.51 -1.10 -23.89
N GLN A 193 8.71 -1.98 -24.89
CA GLN A 193 9.83 -1.91 -25.82
C GLN A 193 11.17 -1.72 -25.09
N HIS A 194 11.39 -2.52 -24.06
CA HIS A 194 12.57 -2.49 -23.20
C HIS A 194 13.06 -3.91 -22.94
N GLU A 195 14.35 -4.09 -22.73
CA GLU A 195 14.91 -5.39 -22.33
C GLU A 195 15.01 -5.49 -20.80
N PRO A 196 14.70 -6.66 -20.21
CA PRO A 196 14.92 -6.86 -18.79
C PRO A 196 16.41 -6.81 -18.46
N VAL A 197 16.77 -6.14 -17.36
CA VAL A 197 18.15 -6.04 -16.87
C VAL A 197 18.39 -7.11 -15.82
N GLU A 198 19.52 -7.79 -15.87
CA GLU A 198 19.92 -8.81 -14.90
C GLU A 198 19.83 -8.29 -13.46
N TRP A 199 19.47 -9.20 -12.56
CA TRP A 199 19.36 -8.94 -11.13
C TRP A 199 20.71 -8.89 -10.46
N GLN A 200 20.96 -7.89 -9.63
CA GLN A 200 22.15 -7.75 -8.81
C GLN A 200 21.79 -8.05 -7.33
N GLU A 201 22.79 -8.31 -6.49
CA GLU A 201 22.60 -8.57 -5.07
C GLU A 201 21.90 -7.41 -4.36
N GLU A 202 22.28 -6.17 -4.69
CA GLU A 202 21.65 -4.95 -4.15
C GLU A 202 20.19 -4.79 -4.56
N ASP A 203 19.72 -5.42 -5.64
CA ASP A 203 18.33 -5.31 -6.07
C ASP A 203 17.36 -6.00 -5.08
N THR A 204 17.82 -7.04 -4.37
CA THR A 204 17.07 -7.63 -3.26
C THR A 204 16.95 -6.65 -2.08
N ILE A 205 18.03 -5.94 -1.75
CA ILE A 205 18.00 -4.89 -0.72
C ILE A 205 17.04 -3.77 -1.14
N LEU A 206 17.09 -3.35 -2.41
CA LEU A 206 16.18 -2.36 -2.98
C LEU A 206 14.71 -2.81 -2.94
N SER A 207 14.42 -4.10 -3.12
CA SER A 207 13.05 -4.62 -2.97
C SER A 207 12.53 -4.44 -1.54
N VAL A 208 13.35 -4.64 -0.52
CA VAL A 208 12.99 -4.36 0.88
C VAL A 208 12.88 -2.86 1.13
N LEU A 209 13.77 -2.04 0.56
CA LEU A 209 13.70 -0.57 0.66
C LEU A 209 12.46 -0.01 -0.03
N SER A 210 11.93 -0.68 -1.08
CA SER A 210 10.63 -0.34 -1.67
C SER A 210 9.49 -0.55 -0.67
N MET A 211 9.57 -1.59 0.18
CA MET A 211 8.59 -1.77 1.26
C MET A 211 8.74 -0.72 2.37
N TYR A 212 9.95 -0.23 2.65
CA TYR A 212 10.14 0.94 3.53
C TYR A 212 9.39 2.16 3.00
N ILE A 213 9.49 2.42 1.69
CA ILE A 213 8.76 3.53 1.04
C ILE A 213 7.24 3.31 1.18
N ASP A 214 6.74 2.12 0.85
CA ASP A 214 5.29 1.84 0.89
C ASP A 214 4.70 1.94 2.30
N LEU A 215 5.45 1.54 3.33
CA LEU A 215 4.95 1.40 4.70
C LEU A 215 5.25 2.60 5.61
N GLN A 216 6.35 3.34 5.39
CA GLN A 216 6.85 4.34 6.33
C GLN A 216 7.11 5.72 5.71
N TYR A 217 7.32 5.81 4.39
CA TYR A 217 7.71 7.07 3.78
C TYR A 217 6.55 8.06 3.70
N GLN A 218 6.70 9.20 4.35
CA GLN A 218 5.75 10.29 4.32
C GLN A 218 6.44 11.64 4.03
N ASP A 219 7.73 11.64 3.68
CA ASP A 219 8.55 12.83 3.42
C ASP A 219 8.51 13.86 4.58
N GLY A 220 8.42 13.38 5.81
CA GLY A 220 8.26 14.23 7.00
C GLY A 220 6.95 15.04 7.04
N LYS A 221 5.97 14.75 6.17
CA LYS A 221 4.73 15.55 6.05
C LYS A 221 3.96 15.65 7.37
N ARG A 222 3.90 14.55 8.14
CA ARG A 222 3.22 14.58 9.44
C ARG A 222 3.90 15.55 10.40
N GLU A 223 5.23 15.44 10.59
CA GLU A 223 5.99 16.30 11.49
C GLU A 223 5.94 17.77 11.03
N ARG A 224 6.12 18.04 9.72
CA ARG A 224 5.98 19.38 9.13
C ARG A 224 4.60 19.96 9.38
N THR A 225 3.54 19.17 9.15
CA THR A 225 2.16 19.57 9.43
C THR A 225 1.97 19.90 10.91
N LEU A 226 2.40 19.04 11.82
CA LEU A 226 2.31 19.27 13.26
C LEU A 226 3.17 20.47 13.71
N GLY A 227 4.36 20.66 13.15
CA GLY A 227 5.21 21.81 13.41
C GLY A 227 4.56 23.13 13.00
N LEU A 228 3.93 23.19 11.83
CA LEU A 228 3.17 24.36 11.40
C LEU A 228 1.99 24.62 12.36
N LEU A 229 1.21 23.61 12.71
CA LEU A 229 0.11 23.74 13.66
C LEU A 229 0.59 24.22 15.03
N GLN A 230 1.67 23.67 15.55
CA GLN A 230 2.24 24.07 16.84
C GLN A 230 2.70 25.52 16.86
N SER A 231 3.29 26.00 15.75
CA SER A 231 3.79 27.38 15.65
C SER A 231 2.70 28.42 15.39
N THR A 232 1.53 28.01 14.88
CA THR A 232 0.44 28.91 14.47
C THR A 232 -0.76 28.90 15.41
N LEU A 233 -0.96 27.83 16.19
CA LEU A 233 -2.11 27.63 17.04
C LEU A 233 -1.76 27.83 18.53
N SER A 234 -2.77 28.13 19.35
CA SER A 234 -2.62 28.01 20.78
C SER A 234 -2.37 26.58 21.22
N ALA A 235 -1.67 26.36 22.32
CA ALA A 235 -1.39 25.01 22.83
C ALA A 235 -2.68 24.19 23.05
N GLU A 236 -3.77 24.82 23.51
CA GLU A 236 -5.07 24.16 23.72
C GLU A 236 -5.65 23.63 22.40
N VAL A 237 -5.56 24.40 21.30
CA VAL A 237 -6.06 23.99 19.99
C VAL A 237 -5.16 22.94 19.34
N TYR A 238 -3.83 23.10 19.48
CA TYR A 238 -2.89 22.10 19.02
C TYR A 238 -3.12 20.74 19.69
N ASP A 239 -3.19 20.69 21.03
CA ASP A 239 -3.42 19.46 21.80
C ASP A 239 -4.79 18.83 21.48
N PHE A 240 -5.78 19.65 21.15
CA PHE A 240 -7.10 19.18 20.72
C PHE A 240 -7.07 18.49 19.37
N LEU A 241 -6.28 19.00 18.40
CA LEU A 241 -6.12 18.43 17.07
C LEU A 241 -5.13 17.27 17.02
N ASN A 242 -4.23 17.17 18.00
CA ASN A 242 -3.24 16.11 18.13
C ASN A 242 -3.46 15.28 19.40
N PRO A 243 -4.60 14.60 19.58
CA PRO A 243 -4.90 13.85 20.79
C PRO A 243 -3.96 12.65 20.95
N LYS A 244 -3.52 12.39 22.17
CA LYS A 244 -2.62 11.25 22.51
C LYS A 244 -3.33 9.91 22.55
N GLY A 245 -4.66 9.89 22.58
CA GLY A 245 -5.46 8.69 22.64
C GLY A 245 -6.95 8.96 22.62
N SER A 246 -7.76 7.90 22.73
CA SER A 246 -9.21 7.95 22.67
C SER A 246 -9.87 6.75 23.34
N ARG A 247 -11.22 6.84 23.44
CA ARG A 247 -12.04 5.68 23.86
C ARG A 247 -11.92 4.44 22.96
N TRP A 248 -11.37 4.61 21.74
CA TRP A 248 -11.16 3.53 20.80
C TRP A 248 -9.85 2.79 21.02
N ASP A 249 -8.96 3.33 21.87
CA ASP A 249 -7.70 2.68 22.18
C ASP A 249 -7.99 1.29 22.78
N ALA A 250 -7.31 0.32 22.20
CA ALA A 250 -7.40 -1.07 22.64
C ALA A 250 -5.97 -1.60 22.78
N ALA A 251 -5.13 -0.84 23.49
CA ALA A 251 -3.76 -1.24 23.76
C ALA A 251 -3.73 -2.59 24.51
N ILE A 252 -2.77 -3.46 24.15
CA ILE A 252 -2.68 -4.82 24.71
C ILE A 252 -2.20 -4.83 26.17
N ASP A 253 -1.56 -3.73 26.61
CA ASP A 253 -1.17 -3.50 28.01
C ASP A 253 -2.29 -2.88 28.85
N GLY A 254 -3.44 -2.60 28.26
CA GLY A 254 -4.60 -2.00 28.93
C GLY A 254 -4.49 -0.47 29.13
N SER A 255 -3.39 0.17 28.69
CA SER A 255 -3.21 1.60 28.82
C SER A 255 -4.22 2.39 27.98
N GLN A 256 -4.74 3.50 28.53
CA GLN A 256 -5.67 4.42 27.87
C GLN A 256 -5.27 5.86 28.13
N TYR A 257 -5.44 6.71 27.12
CA TYR A 257 -5.25 8.14 27.24
C TYR A 257 -6.57 8.86 26.95
N PRO A 258 -6.97 9.81 27.81
CA PRO A 258 -8.18 10.57 27.57
C PRO A 258 -8.03 11.47 26.34
N ALA A 259 -9.14 11.73 25.64
CA ALA A 259 -9.18 12.75 24.60
C ALA A 259 -8.94 14.14 25.20
N SER A 260 -8.26 15.02 24.47
CA SER A 260 -8.06 16.41 24.86
C SER A 260 -9.40 17.13 25.00
N PRO A 261 -9.57 18.00 26.02
CA PRO A 261 -10.82 18.75 26.18
C PRO A 261 -11.04 19.73 25.02
N LEU A 262 -12.31 20.12 24.81
CA LEU A 262 -12.64 21.15 23.83
C LEU A 262 -11.96 22.47 24.23
N PRO A 263 -11.17 23.13 23.35
CA PRO A 263 -10.50 24.38 23.66
C PRO A 263 -11.52 25.53 23.85
N LYS A 264 -11.16 26.48 24.67
CA LYS A 264 -11.97 27.68 24.90
C LYS A 264 -11.79 28.72 23.80
N ALA A 265 -10.59 28.80 23.25
CA ALA A 265 -10.28 29.69 22.15
C ALA A 265 -10.90 29.18 20.85
N PRO A 266 -11.50 30.04 20.01
CA PRO A 266 -11.96 29.64 18.69
C PRO A 266 -10.78 29.30 17.79
N TRP A 267 -11.07 28.70 16.63
CA TRP A 267 -10.09 28.60 15.57
C TRP A 267 -9.53 30.00 15.22
N PRO A 268 -8.26 30.14 14.83
CA PRO A 268 -7.74 31.39 14.32
C PRO A 268 -8.56 31.86 13.12
N SER A 269 -9.14 33.06 13.19
CA SER A 269 -9.87 33.61 12.04
C SER A 269 -8.91 34.05 10.95
N ALA A 270 -9.30 33.86 9.67
CA ALA A 270 -8.54 34.26 8.50
C ALA A 270 -8.30 35.79 8.34
N SER A 271 -8.77 36.62 9.27
CA SER A 271 -8.73 38.07 9.23
C SER A 271 -7.64 38.70 10.10
N SER A 272 -6.74 37.92 10.71
CA SER A 272 -5.66 38.52 11.50
C SER A 272 -4.59 39.12 10.58
N GLU A 273 -4.29 40.42 10.77
CA GLU A 273 -3.20 41.13 10.07
C GLU A 273 -1.81 40.46 10.26
N GLU A 274 -1.66 39.65 11.30
CA GLU A 274 -0.46 38.85 11.57
C GLU A 274 -0.24 37.74 10.55
N LEU A 275 -1.31 37.09 10.05
CA LEU A 275 -1.24 36.12 8.94
C LEU A 275 -0.80 36.81 7.63
N THR A 276 -1.21 38.05 7.42
CA THR A 276 -0.86 38.82 6.21
C THR A 276 0.61 39.25 6.21
N THR A 277 1.21 39.46 7.36
CA THR A 277 2.63 39.88 7.47
C THR A 277 3.59 38.72 7.19
N LEU A 278 3.22 37.50 7.50
CA LEU A 278 3.96 36.27 7.14
C LEU A 278 3.90 35.95 5.65
N MET A 279 2.85 36.40 4.94
CA MET A 279 2.61 36.12 3.52
C MET A 279 3.39 36.99 2.52
N GLN A 280 4.12 38.02 2.95
CA GLN A 280 4.81 38.97 2.03
C GLN A 280 6.16 38.46 1.50
N GLY A 281 6.56 37.24 1.76
CA GLY A 281 7.89 36.71 1.47
C GLY A 281 8.08 35.79 0.26
N ASN A 282 7.09 35.08 -0.23
CA ASN A 282 7.37 34.02 -1.23
C ASN A 282 6.29 33.86 -2.30
N THR A 283 6.61 34.34 -3.52
CA THR A 283 6.02 33.85 -4.77
C THR A 283 6.96 32.82 -5.38
N VAL A 284 6.65 31.54 -5.30
CA VAL A 284 7.30 30.49 -6.10
C VAL A 284 6.25 29.54 -6.67
N GLN A 285 6.34 29.42 -7.90
CA GLN A 285 5.79 28.65 -8.99
C GLN A 285 5.19 27.28 -8.62
N THR A 286 3.88 27.15 -8.83
CA THR A 286 3.11 25.90 -8.80
C THR A 286 3.47 25.07 -10.03
N ALA A 287 4.04 23.90 -9.86
CA ALA A 287 4.29 22.95 -10.94
C ALA A 287 3.38 21.72 -10.81
N LEU A 288 2.66 21.46 -11.88
CA LEU A 288 1.87 20.26 -12.20
C LEU A 288 2.41 18.93 -11.60
N ASN A 289 1.78 18.47 -10.54
CA ASN A 289 1.97 17.11 -10.01
C ASN A 289 0.74 16.26 -10.31
N THR A 290 0.56 15.86 -11.55
CA THR A 290 -0.55 14.98 -11.91
C THR A 290 -0.18 14.08 -13.08
N LEU A 291 0.48 12.93 -12.85
CA LEU A 291 0.35 11.78 -13.79
C LEU A 291 1.08 10.48 -13.38
N ILE A 292 1.95 10.46 -12.36
CA ILE A 292 2.72 9.26 -12.03
C ILE A 292 2.39 8.57 -10.72
N PRO A 293 1.78 9.20 -9.74
CA PRO A 293 1.25 8.42 -8.63
C PRO A 293 0.50 7.16 -9.07
N ASP A 294 -0.04 7.11 -10.30
CA ASP A 294 -1.00 6.07 -10.72
C ASP A 294 -0.40 4.71 -11.16
N ILE A 295 0.88 4.63 -11.55
CA ILE A 295 1.45 3.34 -11.99
C ILE A 295 1.81 2.46 -10.79
N LEU A 296 2.25 3.06 -9.69
CA LEU A 296 2.59 2.39 -8.44
C LEU A 296 1.69 2.82 -7.28
N SER A 297 1.03 3.97 -7.34
CA SER A 297 0.16 4.51 -6.30
C SER A 297 -1.31 4.28 -6.57
N ARG A 298 -2.08 4.37 -5.53
CA ARG A 298 -3.54 4.24 -5.46
C ARG A 298 -4.21 5.47 -6.08
N GLU A 299 -5.31 5.28 -6.81
CA GLU A 299 -6.27 6.36 -6.99
C GLU A 299 -6.76 6.83 -5.61
N LYS A 300 -6.22 7.93 -5.11
CA LYS A 300 -6.73 8.55 -3.89
C LYS A 300 -7.94 9.41 -4.27
N SER A 301 -9.13 8.87 -4.07
CA SER A 301 -10.33 9.70 -3.99
C SER A 301 -10.20 10.64 -2.77
N PRO A 302 -10.63 11.89 -2.81
CA PRO A 302 -10.72 12.76 -1.64
C PRO A 302 -11.47 12.12 -0.46
N GLN A 303 -12.39 11.21 -0.74
CA GLN A 303 -13.17 10.45 0.23
C GLN A 303 -12.54 9.10 0.64
N SER A 304 -11.35 8.76 0.11
CA SER A 304 -10.66 7.53 0.48
C SER A 304 -10.02 7.67 1.86
N GLU A 305 -10.40 6.78 2.79
CA GLU A 305 -9.77 6.62 4.10
C GLU A 305 -8.71 5.50 4.09
N GLU A 306 -8.30 5.06 2.90
CA GLU A 306 -7.33 4.00 2.71
C GLU A 306 -5.91 4.46 3.09
N PHE A 307 -5.21 3.63 3.85
CA PHE A 307 -3.80 3.80 4.22
C PHE A 307 -3.16 2.43 4.43
N PRO A 308 -1.85 2.27 4.20
CA PRO A 308 -1.16 1.01 4.48
C PRO A 308 -1.44 0.54 5.89
N GLY A 309 -1.96 -0.68 6.02
CA GLY A 309 -2.42 -1.16 7.30
C GLY A 309 -2.34 -2.68 7.39
N SER A 310 -2.87 -3.23 8.44
CA SER A 310 -2.96 -4.68 8.65
C SER A 310 -3.78 -4.96 9.90
N ASN A 311 -4.26 -6.18 10.04
CA ASN A 311 -4.70 -6.71 11.33
C ASN A 311 -3.84 -7.93 11.69
N ASN A 312 -3.63 -8.17 12.97
CA ASN A 312 -2.94 -9.36 13.44
C ASN A 312 -3.41 -9.70 14.86
N TRP A 313 -3.73 -10.95 15.12
CA TRP A 313 -4.12 -11.40 16.46
C TRP A 313 -3.70 -12.82 16.70
N ALA A 314 -3.59 -13.20 17.98
CA ALA A 314 -3.27 -14.55 18.39
C ALA A 314 -4.07 -14.97 19.63
N VAL A 315 -4.36 -16.25 19.72
CA VAL A 315 -4.94 -16.87 20.90
C VAL A 315 -4.00 -17.95 21.43
N GLY A 316 -3.88 -18.01 22.76
CA GLY A 316 -3.04 -18.99 23.44
C GLY A 316 -3.65 -20.39 23.44
N GLY A 317 -2.81 -21.40 23.66
CA GLY A 317 -3.18 -22.81 23.61
C GLY A 317 -4.29 -23.24 24.59
N ASN A 318 -4.44 -22.53 25.70
CA ASN A 318 -5.48 -22.83 26.70
C ASN A 318 -6.91 -22.50 26.25
N ILE A 319 -7.05 -21.68 25.19
CA ILE A 319 -8.34 -21.34 24.59
C ILE A 319 -8.43 -21.73 23.11
N SER A 320 -7.42 -22.39 22.57
CA SER A 320 -7.43 -22.95 21.21
C SER A 320 -7.96 -24.39 21.20
N ALA A 321 -8.54 -24.82 20.09
CA ALA A 321 -9.06 -26.18 19.91
C ALA A 321 -7.97 -27.25 19.87
N THR A 322 -6.73 -26.87 19.58
CA THR A 322 -5.60 -27.81 19.40
C THR A 322 -4.64 -27.86 20.60
N GLY A 323 -4.70 -26.89 21.51
CA GLY A 323 -3.69 -26.69 22.54
C GLY A 323 -2.44 -25.95 22.09
N SER A 324 -2.21 -25.82 20.79
CA SER A 324 -1.22 -24.90 20.19
C SER A 324 -1.79 -23.50 20.07
N ALA A 325 -0.95 -22.48 19.96
CA ALA A 325 -1.44 -21.14 19.62
C ALA A 325 -2.09 -21.11 18.23
N ILE A 326 -2.99 -20.15 17.96
CA ILE A 326 -3.46 -19.85 16.61
C ILE A 326 -3.12 -18.38 16.31
N VAL A 327 -2.49 -18.12 15.17
CA VAL A 327 -2.13 -16.78 14.71
C VAL A 327 -2.95 -16.44 13.47
N ALA A 328 -3.55 -15.25 13.44
CA ALA A 328 -4.26 -14.72 12.30
C ALA A 328 -3.64 -13.39 11.86
N ASN A 329 -3.50 -13.20 10.57
CA ASN A 329 -2.93 -11.98 9.96
C ASN A 329 -3.63 -11.64 8.64
N ASP A 330 -3.89 -10.36 8.41
CA ASP A 330 -4.26 -9.83 7.11
C ASP A 330 -3.58 -8.48 6.88
N MET A 331 -2.66 -8.42 5.92
CA MET A 331 -1.92 -7.19 5.56
C MET A 331 -2.70 -6.37 4.53
N HIS A 332 -3.01 -5.10 4.87
CA HIS A 332 -3.77 -4.21 4.01
C HIS A 332 -2.83 -3.34 3.17
N LEU A 333 -2.74 -3.67 1.91
CA LEU A 333 -1.90 -3.01 0.91
C LEU A 333 -2.72 -2.65 -0.33
N GLY A 334 -2.09 -1.98 -1.28
CA GLY A 334 -2.62 -1.83 -2.63
C GLY A 334 -2.80 -3.19 -3.28
N ILE A 335 -4.03 -3.49 -3.73
CA ILE A 335 -4.36 -4.76 -4.40
C ILE A 335 -4.19 -4.58 -5.90
N ARG A 336 -3.44 -5.51 -6.49
CA ARG A 336 -3.13 -5.52 -7.93
C ARG A 336 -2.96 -6.94 -8.44
N VAL A 337 -2.88 -7.11 -9.74
CA VAL A 337 -2.49 -8.36 -10.40
C VAL A 337 -1.15 -8.13 -11.13
N PRO A 338 -0.12 -8.96 -10.89
CA PRO A 338 -0.09 -10.04 -9.89
C PRO A 338 -0.10 -9.50 -8.45
N ASN A 339 -0.44 -10.37 -7.50
CA ASN A 339 -0.43 -10.05 -6.07
C ASN A 339 0.96 -9.59 -5.60
N THR A 340 1.00 -8.82 -4.52
CA THR A 340 2.25 -8.47 -3.82
C THR A 340 2.98 -9.72 -3.35
N TRP A 341 2.23 -10.68 -2.80
CA TRP A 341 2.74 -11.91 -2.21
C TRP A 341 2.79 -13.07 -3.22
N PHE A 342 3.69 -14.03 -2.92
CA PHE A 342 3.82 -15.29 -3.63
C PHE A 342 3.86 -16.43 -2.61
N ARG A 343 2.87 -17.34 -2.63
CA ARG A 343 2.80 -18.47 -1.69
C ARG A 343 3.84 -19.52 -2.03
N ALA A 344 4.55 -19.98 -1.01
CA ALA A 344 5.57 -21.02 -1.15
C ALA A 344 5.68 -21.89 0.10
N SER A 345 6.13 -23.12 -0.10
CA SER A 345 6.57 -24.02 0.94
C SER A 345 8.01 -24.45 0.66
N PHE A 346 8.86 -24.47 1.70
CA PHE A 346 10.25 -24.91 1.59
C PHE A 346 10.47 -26.16 2.42
N GLU A 347 11.12 -27.18 1.83
CA GLU A 347 11.54 -28.40 2.51
C GLU A 347 13.03 -28.60 2.29
N TYR A 348 13.84 -28.56 3.36
CA TYR A 348 15.29 -28.69 3.27
C TYR A 348 15.93 -29.20 4.57
N GLN A 349 17.22 -29.50 4.55
CA GLN A 349 18.00 -29.81 5.75
C GLN A 349 18.70 -28.55 6.28
N SER A 350 18.48 -28.22 7.56
CA SER A 350 19.21 -27.15 8.23
C SER A 350 20.71 -27.45 8.32
N LYS A 351 21.52 -26.46 8.71
CA LYS A 351 22.95 -26.64 8.98
C LYS A 351 23.27 -27.73 10.02
N HIS A 352 22.28 -28.05 10.87
CA HIS A 352 22.40 -29.12 11.89
C HIS A 352 21.78 -30.45 11.42
N GLN A 353 21.55 -30.60 10.12
CA GLN A 353 20.94 -31.79 9.50
C GLN A 353 19.55 -32.13 10.06
N LYS A 354 18.82 -31.15 10.55
CA LYS A 354 17.42 -31.29 10.93
C LYS A 354 16.51 -30.91 9.78
N PRO A 355 15.44 -31.66 9.51
CA PRO A 355 14.50 -31.28 8.47
C PRO A 355 13.81 -29.97 8.84
N VAL A 356 13.68 -29.09 7.87
CA VAL A 356 12.92 -27.85 7.96
C VAL A 356 11.81 -27.92 6.94
N LYS A 357 10.59 -27.66 7.38
CA LYS A 357 9.43 -27.45 6.54
C LYS A 357 8.78 -26.13 6.96
N ILE A 358 8.62 -25.25 6.02
CA ILE A 358 8.03 -23.93 6.26
C ILE A 358 7.07 -23.59 5.12
N THR A 359 5.89 -23.09 5.46
CA THR A 359 4.87 -22.67 4.50
C THR A 359 4.43 -21.24 4.81
N GLY A 360 4.19 -20.45 3.78
CA GLY A 360 3.69 -19.09 3.93
C GLY A 360 3.75 -18.27 2.64
N ALA A 361 3.95 -16.98 2.78
CA ALA A 361 4.08 -16.05 1.67
C ALA A 361 5.49 -15.44 1.60
N THR A 362 6.04 -15.38 0.38
CA THR A 362 7.28 -14.66 0.07
C THR A 362 6.94 -13.32 -0.59
N LEU A 363 7.88 -12.38 -0.58
CA LEU A 363 7.87 -11.19 -1.42
C LEU A 363 8.78 -11.46 -2.65
N PRO A 364 8.27 -11.54 -3.89
CA PRO A 364 9.11 -11.63 -5.08
C PRO A 364 10.15 -10.50 -5.11
N GLY A 365 11.41 -10.87 -5.21
CA GLY A 365 12.57 -9.98 -5.03
C GLY A 365 13.39 -10.31 -3.77
N THR A 366 12.85 -11.14 -2.85
CA THR A 366 13.54 -11.61 -1.63
C THR A 366 13.49 -13.13 -1.48
N PRO A 367 14.48 -13.78 -0.84
CA PRO A 367 14.54 -15.24 -0.69
C PRO A 367 13.73 -15.79 0.49
N ASN A 368 13.00 -14.97 1.24
CA ASN A 368 12.49 -15.29 2.57
C ASN A 368 10.98 -15.54 2.57
N ILE A 369 10.49 -16.40 3.47
CA ILE A 369 9.09 -16.42 3.89
C ILE A 369 8.88 -15.20 4.80
N ILE A 370 7.95 -14.32 4.43
CA ILE A 370 7.64 -13.10 5.19
C ILE A 370 6.68 -13.42 6.34
N ILE A 371 5.57 -14.09 6.04
CA ILE A 371 4.60 -14.56 7.05
C ILE A 371 4.34 -16.06 6.84
N GLY A 372 4.09 -16.80 7.89
CA GLY A 372 3.82 -18.23 7.76
C GLY A 372 3.97 -19.03 9.03
N SER A 373 4.19 -20.36 8.86
CA SER A 373 4.47 -21.30 9.93
C SER A 373 5.56 -22.30 9.54
N ASN A 374 6.39 -22.66 10.52
CA ASN A 374 7.46 -23.67 10.39
C ASN A 374 7.17 -24.97 11.18
N GLY A 375 5.94 -25.16 11.64
CA GLY A 375 5.55 -26.30 12.48
C GLY A 375 5.82 -26.12 13.97
N HIS A 376 6.67 -25.16 14.35
CA HIS A 376 6.98 -24.83 15.75
C HIS A 376 6.43 -23.47 16.13
N ILE A 377 6.57 -22.48 15.26
CA ILE A 377 5.99 -21.14 15.41
C ILE A 377 5.19 -20.76 14.19
N ALA A 378 4.20 -19.89 14.37
CA ALA A 378 3.52 -19.15 13.33
C ALA A 378 3.67 -17.66 13.62
N TRP A 379 3.80 -16.82 12.57
CA TRP A 379 3.99 -15.37 12.72
C TRP A 379 3.34 -14.56 11.63
N GLY A 380 3.00 -13.33 11.98
CA GLY A 380 2.44 -12.34 11.09
C GLY A 380 2.80 -10.92 11.52
N PHE A 381 2.48 -9.93 10.67
CA PHE A 381 2.89 -8.54 10.84
C PHE A 381 1.74 -7.56 10.72
N THR A 382 1.82 -6.46 11.49
CA THR A 382 1.07 -5.23 11.20
C THR A 382 2.01 -4.03 11.12
N ASN A 383 1.74 -3.09 10.19
CA ASN A 383 2.50 -1.84 10.17
C ASN A 383 2.39 -1.14 11.52
N SER A 384 3.52 -0.82 12.12
CA SER A 384 3.59 -0.45 13.53
C SER A 384 3.29 1.03 13.80
N TYR A 385 3.44 1.90 12.81
CA TYR A 385 3.26 3.36 12.94
C TYR A 385 3.98 3.99 14.15
N GLY A 386 5.09 3.39 14.56
CA GLY A 386 6.02 4.03 15.47
C GLY A 386 6.77 5.17 14.77
N ASP A 387 7.60 5.85 15.50
CA ASP A 387 8.35 7.01 15.02
C ASP A 387 9.73 6.57 14.51
N TRP A 388 9.85 6.42 13.20
CA TRP A 388 11.00 5.85 12.49
C TRP A 388 11.85 6.87 11.75
N SER A 389 11.47 8.16 11.83
CA SER A 389 12.13 9.26 11.13
C SER A 389 12.03 10.54 11.95
N ASP A 390 12.88 11.53 11.65
CA ASP A 390 12.81 12.88 12.19
C ASP A 390 13.10 13.93 11.12
N VAL A 391 12.39 15.04 11.16
CA VAL A 391 12.65 16.24 10.38
C VAL A 391 13.51 17.19 11.20
N ILE A 392 14.66 17.59 10.66
CA ILE A 392 15.65 18.40 11.34
C ILE A 392 15.66 19.80 10.76
N VAL A 393 15.42 20.81 11.58
CA VAL A 393 15.58 22.22 11.22
C VAL A 393 17.06 22.55 11.18
N LEU A 394 17.57 23.00 10.04
CA LEU A 394 18.97 23.31 9.83
C LEU A 394 19.26 24.79 10.14
N GLU A 395 20.09 25.05 11.12
CA GLU A 395 20.62 26.38 11.41
C GLU A 395 21.78 26.67 10.45
N THR A 396 21.54 27.53 9.45
CA THR A 396 22.52 27.84 8.41
C THR A 396 23.29 29.14 8.68
N ASN A 397 24.48 29.27 8.08
CA ASN A 397 25.18 30.53 8.01
C ASN A 397 24.50 31.51 7.02
N ALA A 398 24.93 32.75 6.99
CA ALA A 398 24.26 33.84 6.27
C ALA A 398 24.08 33.62 4.75
N ASP A 399 24.94 32.83 4.11
CA ASP A 399 24.91 32.50 2.67
C ASP A 399 24.33 31.12 2.37
N ASN A 400 23.82 30.40 3.38
CA ASN A 400 23.31 29.03 3.29
C ASN A 400 24.30 28.02 2.66
N SER A 401 25.60 28.26 2.82
CA SER A 401 26.64 27.33 2.35
C SER A 401 27.01 26.24 3.36
N GLN A 402 26.72 26.49 4.65
CA GLN A 402 27.04 25.62 5.77
C GLN A 402 25.85 25.56 6.74
N TYR A 403 25.77 24.46 7.50
CA TYR A 403 24.81 24.25 8.58
C TYR A 403 25.54 23.93 9.90
N LEU A 404 24.94 24.34 11.01
CA LEU A 404 25.50 24.16 12.33
C LEU A 404 25.25 22.75 12.86
N THR A 405 26.33 22.14 13.41
CA THR A 405 26.30 20.86 14.11
C THR A 405 26.91 21.04 15.51
N PRO A 406 26.80 20.06 16.42
CA PRO A 406 27.47 20.14 17.74
C PRO A 406 28.98 20.38 17.66
N GLU A 407 29.59 19.95 16.55
CA GLU A 407 31.04 20.13 16.29
C GLU A 407 31.36 21.44 15.54
N GLY A 408 30.35 22.28 15.25
CA GLY A 408 30.50 23.53 14.50
C GLY A 408 29.92 23.44 13.08
N TYR A 409 30.17 24.52 12.30
CA TYR A 409 29.66 24.61 10.94
C TYR A 409 30.26 23.56 9.99
N GLN A 410 29.38 22.85 9.27
CA GLN A 410 29.73 21.86 8.25
C GLN A 410 29.19 22.27 6.86
N PRO A 411 29.95 22.06 5.78
CA PRO A 411 29.45 22.36 4.44
C PRO A 411 28.40 21.32 4.00
N PHE A 412 27.42 21.75 3.22
CA PHE A 412 26.51 20.83 2.53
C PHE A 412 27.27 19.98 1.52
N LEU A 413 26.98 18.68 1.49
CA LEU A 413 27.54 17.77 0.51
C LEU A 413 26.61 17.67 -0.71
N LYS A 414 27.00 18.31 -1.81
CA LYS A 414 26.26 18.29 -3.07
C LYS A 414 26.72 17.14 -3.96
N ARG A 415 25.78 16.29 -4.39
CA ARG A 415 26.02 15.13 -5.24
C ARG A 415 25.21 15.25 -6.52
N LYS A 416 25.89 15.27 -7.66
CA LYS A 416 25.23 15.14 -8.96
C LYS A 416 24.80 13.69 -9.19
N GLN A 417 23.58 13.50 -9.66
CA GLN A 417 23.02 12.23 -10.08
C GLN A 417 22.34 12.40 -11.44
N MET A 418 22.28 11.33 -12.21
CA MET A 418 21.69 11.31 -13.53
C MET A 418 20.52 10.33 -13.54
N ILE A 419 19.36 10.79 -13.99
CA ILE A 419 18.14 9.99 -14.18
C ILE A 419 18.06 9.62 -15.65
N ALA A 420 18.16 8.33 -15.95
CA ALA A 420 17.95 7.81 -17.29
C ALA A 420 16.45 7.88 -17.64
N VAL A 421 16.13 8.47 -18.79
CA VAL A 421 14.74 8.68 -19.23
C VAL A 421 14.50 7.94 -20.54
N LYS A 422 13.46 7.09 -20.58
CA LYS A 422 13.12 6.35 -21.80
C LYS A 422 12.79 7.30 -22.95
N GLY A 423 13.49 7.13 -24.07
CA GLY A 423 13.23 7.89 -25.30
C GLY A 423 13.69 9.35 -25.28
N GLN A 424 14.43 9.76 -24.23
CA GLN A 424 14.94 11.13 -24.07
C GLN A 424 16.38 11.13 -23.54
N GLU A 425 17.02 12.30 -23.50
CA GLU A 425 18.30 12.49 -22.82
C GLU A 425 18.09 12.34 -21.29
N ALA A 426 19.14 11.88 -20.62
CA ALA A 426 19.11 11.78 -19.17
C ALA A 426 19.03 13.14 -18.48
N VAL A 427 18.34 13.22 -17.34
CA VAL A 427 18.16 14.43 -16.55
C VAL A 427 19.17 14.46 -15.40
N ASP A 428 19.93 15.55 -15.29
CA ASP A 428 20.85 15.80 -14.20
C ASP A 428 20.12 16.43 -13.02
N ILE A 429 20.26 15.85 -11.83
CA ILE A 429 19.79 16.40 -10.57
C ILE A 429 20.93 16.58 -9.57
N THR A 430 20.74 17.46 -8.60
CA THR A 430 21.70 17.63 -7.49
C THR A 430 21.02 17.31 -6.16
N VAL A 431 21.49 16.28 -5.50
CA VAL A 431 21.08 15.93 -4.14
C VAL A 431 21.97 16.69 -3.14
N THR A 432 21.38 17.35 -2.17
CA THR A 432 22.06 18.04 -1.08
C THR A 432 21.91 17.22 0.21
N ASP A 433 23.03 16.82 0.77
CA ASP A 433 23.10 16.00 1.98
C ASP A 433 23.68 16.76 3.17
N THR A 434 23.28 16.34 4.37
CA THR A 434 23.88 16.67 5.66
C THR A 434 24.42 15.40 6.34
N ILE A 435 25.08 15.53 7.49
CA ILE A 435 25.47 14.36 8.31
C ILE A 435 24.27 13.56 8.82
N TRP A 436 23.08 14.16 8.90
CA TRP A 436 21.85 13.52 9.38
C TRP A 436 21.04 12.86 8.26
N GLY A 437 21.12 13.41 7.03
CA GLY A 437 20.38 12.90 5.88
C GLY A 437 20.18 13.97 4.81
N PRO A 438 19.37 13.68 3.76
CA PRO A 438 19.13 14.62 2.68
C PRO A 438 18.34 15.84 3.13
N VAL A 439 18.59 16.97 2.45
CA VAL A 439 17.74 18.16 2.53
C VAL A 439 16.46 17.87 1.71
N ILE A 440 15.29 18.06 2.35
CA ILE A 440 13.98 17.75 1.79
C ILE A 440 13.13 18.98 1.41
N GLY A 441 13.57 20.18 1.75
CA GLY A 441 12.84 21.41 1.47
C GLY A 441 13.06 22.48 2.53
N LYS A 442 12.05 23.32 2.72
CA LYS A 442 12.03 24.41 3.69
C LYS A 442 10.76 24.35 4.53
N ASN A 443 10.83 24.93 5.74
CA ASN A 443 9.63 25.22 6.53
C ASN A 443 8.99 26.57 6.10
N ALA A 444 7.86 26.92 6.71
CA ALA A 444 7.16 28.19 6.46
C ALA A 444 8.00 29.43 6.83
N GLN A 445 9.00 29.30 7.69
CA GLN A 445 9.94 30.38 8.07
C GLN A 445 11.11 30.51 7.09
N GLY A 446 11.26 29.59 6.14
CA GLY A 446 12.32 29.57 5.14
C GLY A 446 13.58 28.79 5.54
N ASP A 447 13.60 28.16 6.72
CA ASP A 447 14.71 27.34 7.19
C ASP A 447 14.77 26.04 6.39
N LEU A 448 15.99 25.59 6.03
CA LEU A 448 16.19 24.31 5.38
C LEU A 448 15.87 23.16 6.34
N LEU A 449 15.27 22.11 5.78
CA LEU A 449 14.91 20.89 6.51
C LEU A 449 15.72 19.70 6.00
N ALA A 450 16.29 18.92 6.91
CA ALA A 450 16.88 17.62 6.59
C ALA A 450 15.99 16.48 7.12
N TYR A 451 16.11 15.28 6.52
CA TYR A 451 15.32 14.11 6.86
C TYR A 451 16.20 12.95 7.32
N ARG A 452 16.04 12.54 8.57
CA ARG A 452 16.69 11.37 9.16
C ARG A 452 15.69 10.22 9.21
N TRP A 453 16.03 9.07 8.65
CA TRP A 453 15.16 7.91 8.58
C TRP A 453 15.93 6.62 8.83
N VAL A 454 15.39 5.64 9.57
CA VAL A 454 16.05 4.35 9.83
C VAL A 454 16.42 3.62 8.54
N ALA A 455 15.67 3.81 7.44
CA ALA A 455 16.01 3.27 6.12
C ALA A 455 17.32 3.81 5.54
N HIS A 456 17.89 4.89 6.09
CA HIS A 456 19.18 5.43 5.68
C HIS A 456 20.37 4.70 6.29
N ASP A 457 20.16 3.86 7.30
CA ASP A 457 21.23 3.17 7.99
C ASP A 457 21.69 1.90 7.27
N THR A 458 22.94 1.54 7.42
CA THR A 458 23.50 0.31 6.82
C THR A 458 22.94 -0.96 7.46
N THR A 459 22.27 -0.85 8.60
CA THR A 459 21.57 -1.93 9.30
C THR A 459 20.08 -2.02 8.94
N ALA A 460 19.59 -1.12 8.08
CA ALA A 460 18.18 -1.06 7.68
C ALA A 460 17.66 -2.36 7.07
N VAL A 461 18.51 -3.09 6.33
CA VAL A 461 18.17 -4.36 5.70
C VAL A 461 19.23 -5.41 6.00
N ASN A 462 18.79 -6.59 6.48
CA ASN A 462 19.62 -7.78 6.63
C ASN A 462 18.78 -9.05 6.40
N MET A 463 19.35 -10.23 6.55
CA MET A 463 18.66 -11.50 6.32
C MET A 463 18.20 -12.19 7.62
N ALA A 464 18.14 -11.49 8.75
CA ALA A 464 17.79 -12.10 10.03
C ALA A 464 16.38 -12.72 10.04
N ILE A 465 15.44 -12.23 9.25
CA ILE A 465 14.10 -12.83 9.09
C ILE A 465 14.18 -14.31 8.67
N THR A 466 15.23 -14.71 7.93
CA THR A 466 15.44 -16.12 7.53
C THR A 466 15.57 -17.05 8.75
N GLU A 467 15.99 -16.53 9.89
CA GLU A 467 16.17 -17.35 11.10
C GLU A 467 14.84 -17.78 11.73
N LEU A 468 13.71 -17.09 11.41
CA LEU A 468 12.38 -17.54 11.79
C LEU A 468 12.04 -18.92 11.23
N GLU A 469 12.65 -19.30 10.09
CA GLU A 469 12.47 -20.62 9.48
C GLU A 469 12.86 -21.79 10.40
N THR A 470 13.70 -21.53 11.41
CA THR A 470 14.21 -22.54 12.34
C THR A 470 13.96 -22.20 13.83
N ALA A 471 13.29 -21.08 14.11
CA ALA A 471 12.88 -20.74 15.47
C ALA A 471 11.84 -21.75 15.99
N THR A 472 11.91 -22.10 17.28
CA THR A 472 11.08 -23.17 17.88
C THR A 472 10.13 -22.66 18.96
N ASN A 473 10.23 -21.40 19.36
CA ASN A 473 9.37 -20.80 20.39
C ASN A 473 9.34 -19.26 20.24
N VAL A 474 8.46 -18.62 21.02
CA VAL A 474 8.23 -17.16 21.02
C VAL A 474 9.49 -16.39 21.38
N GLU A 475 10.26 -16.84 22.38
CA GLU A 475 11.46 -16.13 22.85
C GLU A 475 12.56 -16.06 21.77
N GLN A 476 12.73 -17.14 21.01
CA GLN A 476 13.68 -17.13 19.88
C GLN A 476 13.22 -16.15 18.80
N ALA A 477 11.92 -16.09 18.49
CA ALA A 477 11.38 -15.12 17.54
C ALA A 477 11.62 -13.67 18.01
N PHE A 478 11.47 -13.39 19.31
CA PHE A 478 11.79 -12.06 19.87
C PHE A 478 13.27 -11.70 19.76
N ALA A 479 14.15 -12.66 20.01
CA ALA A 479 15.58 -12.45 19.87
C ALA A 479 15.99 -12.15 18.40
N ILE A 480 15.29 -12.74 17.42
CA ILE A 480 15.46 -12.48 16.01
C ILE A 480 14.91 -11.08 15.67
N ALA A 481 13.70 -10.76 16.14
CA ALA A 481 13.02 -9.51 15.87
C ALA A 481 13.86 -8.28 16.23
N ALA A 482 14.53 -8.29 17.38
CA ALA A 482 15.31 -7.18 17.89
C ALA A 482 16.59 -6.87 17.09
N ARG A 483 17.01 -7.71 16.14
CA ARG A 483 18.18 -7.50 15.27
C ARG A 483 17.87 -7.55 13.79
N ALA A 484 16.58 -7.70 13.46
CA ALA A 484 16.15 -7.77 12.07
C ALA A 484 16.23 -6.39 11.41
N GLY A 485 16.80 -6.36 10.20
CA GLY A 485 16.80 -5.20 9.31
C GLY A 485 15.65 -5.32 8.31
N MET A 486 14.54 -4.65 8.59
CA MET A 486 13.34 -4.55 7.76
C MET A 486 12.49 -3.38 8.21
N PRO A 487 11.49 -2.89 7.45
CA PRO A 487 10.56 -1.89 7.96
C PRO A 487 9.98 -2.33 9.31
N ALA A 488 10.14 -1.51 10.35
CA ALA A 488 9.74 -1.91 11.71
C ALA A 488 8.24 -2.19 11.79
N GLN A 489 7.88 -3.42 12.20
CA GLN A 489 6.52 -3.94 12.24
C GLN A 489 6.16 -4.45 13.64
N ASN A 490 4.88 -4.42 13.99
CA ASN A 490 4.37 -5.26 15.06
C ASN A 490 4.50 -6.73 14.61
N LEU A 491 5.31 -7.51 15.29
CA LEU A 491 5.37 -8.97 15.15
C LEU A 491 4.40 -9.60 16.13
N MET A 492 3.49 -10.42 15.63
CA MET A 492 2.69 -11.35 16.41
C MET A 492 3.21 -12.76 16.16
N VAL A 493 3.46 -13.52 17.22
CA VAL A 493 3.98 -14.89 17.13
C VAL A 493 3.27 -15.79 18.12
N GLY A 494 2.99 -17.02 17.68
CA GLY A 494 2.50 -18.10 18.55
C GLY A 494 3.29 -19.37 18.31
N ASP A 495 3.43 -20.23 19.34
CA ASP A 495 4.14 -21.50 19.22
C ASP A 495 3.23 -22.73 19.44
N ASN A 496 3.76 -23.89 19.10
CA ASN A 496 3.06 -25.16 19.22
C ASN A 496 2.92 -25.66 20.67
N GLN A 497 3.46 -24.94 21.65
CA GLN A 497 3.24 -25.18 23.09
C GLN A 497 2.13 -24.27 23.64
N GLY A 498 1.52 -23.43 22.79
CA GLY A 498 0.42 -22.57 23.17
C GLY A 498 0.84 -21.19 23.66
N ASN A 499 2.12 -20.83 23.61
CA ASN A 499 2.57 -19.49 23.96
C ASN A 499 2.27 -18.51 22.81
N ILE A 500 1.94 -17.27 23.18
CA ILE A 500 1.74 -16.15 22.26
C ILE A 500 2.56 -14.95 22.68
N GLY A 501 2.99 -14.13 21.71
CA GLY A 501 3.77 -12.95 22.03
C GLY A 501 3.68 -11.85 20.98
N TRP A 502 3.93 -10.63 21.43
CA TRP A 502 4.05 -9.42 20.61
C TRP A 502 5.35 -8.69 20.90
N THR A 503 6.00 -8.19 19.85
CA THR A 503 7.13 -7.25 19.91
C THR A 503 7.21 -6.43 18.61
N ILE A 504 8.15 -5.48 18.54
CA ILE A 504 8.53 -4.84 17.29
C ILE A 504 9.65 -5.65 16.61
N MET A 505 9.51 -5.94 15.32
CA MET A 505 10.56 -6.50 14.48
C MET A 505 11.06 -5.44 13.50
N GLY A 506 12.31 -5.05 13.63
CA GLY A 506 12.95 -3.99 12.85
C GLY A 506 13.65 -2.95 13.71
N PRO A 507 14.45 -2.03 13.12
CA PRO A 507 15.24 -1.04 13.86
C PRO A 507 14.35 0.01 14.53
N ILE A 508 14.62 0.30 15.81
CA ILE A 508 13.99 1.36 16.60
C ILE A 508 15.08 2.40 16.90
N PRO A 509 14.92 3.70 16.54
CA PRO A 509 15.89 4.72 16.87
C PRO A 509 15.92 5.00 18.36
N GLN A 510 17.10 5.08 18.96
CA GLN A 510 17.30 5.50 20.35
C GLN A 510 17.52 7.01 20.39
N ARG A 511 16.48 7.76 20.75
CA ARG A 511 16.53 9.22 20.89
C ARG A 511 17.12 9.65 22.23
N SER A 512 17.85 10.78 22.23
CA SER A 512 18.44 11.36 23.45
C SER A 512 17.40 11.88 24.45
N LYS A 513 16.24 12.31 23.95
CA LYS A 513 15.06 12.79 24.69
C LYS A 513 13.79 12.31 23.99
N ALA A 514 12.63 12.47 24.61
CA ALA A 514 11.35 12.33 23.92
C ALA A 514 11.16 13.51 22.95
N PHE A 515 11.28 13.28 21.66
CA PHE A 515 11.04 14.21 20.56
C PHE A 515 10.65 13.43 19.28
N GLY A 516 10.43 14.09 18.16
CA GLY A 516 10.12 13.48 16.86
C GLY A 516 8.70 13.75 16.40
N GLU A 517 7.83 14.36 17.23
CA GLU A 517 6.49 14.74 16.78
C GLU A 517 6.48 15.96 15.85
N VAL A 518 7.46 16.87 16.00
CA VAL A 518 7.60 18.11 15.22
C VAL A 518 9.06 18.33 14.81
N PRO A 519 9.32 19.08 13.71
CA PRO A 519 10.68 19.41 13.31
C PRO A 519 11.47 20.12 14.43
N THR A 520 12.68 19.67 14.69
CA THR A 520 13.55 20.23 15.76
C THR A 520 14.96 20.50 15.24
N SER A 521 15.64 21.51 15.84
CA SER A 521 17.07 21.72 15.58
C SER A 521 17.93 20.70 16.35
N TRP A 522 18.93 20.15 15.67
CA TRP A 522 19.94 19.26 16.26
C TRP A 522 21.32 19.96 16.40
N ALA A 523 21.40 21.25 16.13
CA ALA A 523 22.63 22.02 16.08
C ALA A 523 23.42 22.01 17.42
N ASN A 524 22.73 21.97 18.56
CA ASN A 524 23.35 21.98 19.90
C ASN A 524 23.57 20.58 20.49
N GLY A 525 23.19 19.50 19.80
CA GLY A 525 23.31 18.11 20.24
C GLY A 525 22.33 17.66 21.33
N GLU A 526 21.36 18.51 21.71
CA GLU A 526 20.32 18.09 22.67
C GLU A 526 19.37 17.07 22.10
N HIS A 527 19.00 17.27 20.83
CA HIS A 527 18.18 16.34 20.07
C HIS A 527 19.07 15.57 19.09
N GLN A 528 19.13 14.26 19.21
CA GLN A 528 19.90 13.38 18.31
C GLN A 528 19.53 11.92 18.52
N TRP A 529 19.84 11.10 17.54
CA TRP A 529 19.82 9.65 17.70
C TRP A 529 21.16 9.17 18.29
N GLN A 530 21.07 8.39 19.34
CA GLN A 530 22.22 7.74 20.01
C GLN A 530 22.47 6.32 19.46
N GLY A 531 22.01 6.04 18.25
CA GLY A 531 22.02 4.73 17.61
C GLY A 531 20.65 4.07 17.59
N LEU A 532 20.62 2.74 17.62
CA LEU A 532 19.40 1.93 17.68
C LEU A 532 19.18 1.38 19.08
N LEU A 533 17.91 1.15 19.43
CA LEU A 533 17.52 0.61 20.72
C LEU A 533 18.16 -0.78 20.93
N PRO A 534 18.83 -1.04 22.06
CA PRO A 534 19.39 -2.35 22.37
C PRO A 534 18.30 -3.43 22.45
N ALA A 535 18.61 -4.66 22.04
CA ALA A 535 17.68 -5.79 22.03
C ALA A 535 17.01 -6.06 23.39
N ALA A 536 17.71 -5.80 24.50
CA ALA A 536 17.16 -5.96 25.85
C ALA A 536 16.02 -4.99 26.17
N ASP A 537 16.00 -3.82 25.47
CA ASP A 537 15.06 -2.73 25.71
C ASP A 537 13.85 -2.75 24.78
N TYR A 538 13.80 -3.69 23.84
CA TYR A 538 12.65 -3.82 22.94
C TYR A 538 11.35 -4.04 23.69
N PRO A 539 10.28 -3.31 23.33
CA PRO A 539 8.96 -3.54 23.92
C PRO A 539 8.45 -4.93 23.58
N LYS A 540 7.87 -5.63 24.54
CA LYS A 540 7.33 -6.98 24.35
C LYS A 540 6.23 -7.30 25.34
N VAL A 541 5.25 -8.09 24.88
CA VAL A 541 4.23 -8.70 25.73
C VAL A 541 4.20 -10.19 25.39
N MET A 542 4.18 -11.05 26.41
CA MET A 542 4.16 -12.51 26.24
C MET A 542 3.16 -13.11 27.21
N ASN A 543 2.35 -14.04 26.72
CA ASN A 543 1.38 -14.84 27.50
C ASN A 543 0.54 -13.98 28.46
N PRO A 544 -0.27 -13.01 27.93
CA PRO A 544 -1.18 -12.27 28.81
C PRO A 544 -2.19 -13.21 29.48
N ASP A 545 -2.67 -12.82 30.66
CA ASP A 545 -3.55 -13.65 31.50
C ASP A 545 -4.84 -14.11 30.78
N ASP A 546 -5.36 -13.28 29.87
CA ASP A 546 -6.54 -13.59 29.06
C ASP A 546 -6.23 -14.42 27.80
N SER A 547 -4.94 -14.74 27.57
CA SER A 547 -4.45 -15.53 26.43
C SER A 547 -4.86 -15.00 25.06
N ARG A 548 -4.94 -13.66 24.90
CA ARG A 548 -5.33 -12.96 23.67
C ARG A 548 -4.39 -11.81 23.39
N LEU A 549 -3.98 -11.66 22.13
CA LEU A 549 -3.21 -10.51 21.63
C LEU A 549 -3.82 -10.02 20.32
N TRP A 550 -3.73 -8.72 20.05
CA TRP A 550 -4.26 -8.10 18.82
C TRP A 550 -3.48 -6.84 18.48
N THR A 551 -3.38 -6.54 17.18
CA THR A 551 -2.88 -5.28 16.64
C THR A 551 -3.63 -4.92 15.35
N ALA A 552 -3.86 -3.64 15.10
CA ALA A 552 -4.50 -3.15 13.88
C ALA A 552 -4.07 -1.70 13.54
N ASN A 553 -2.78 -1.43 13.58
CA ASN A 553 -2.11 -0.15 13.28
C ASN A 553 -2.40 1.02 14.24
N SER A 554 -3.21 0.81 15.26
CA SER A 554 -3.39 1.77 16.36
C SER A 554 -2.29 1.63 17.41
N ARG A 555 -2.26 2.53 18.37
CA ARG A 555 -1.37 2.43 19.52
C ARG A 555 -1.55 1.08 20.23
N VAL A 556 -0.46 0.33 20.39
CA VAL A 556 -0.46 -1.03 20.93
C VAL A 556 -0.14 -1.06 22.42
N ILE A 557 0.69 -0.13 22.89
CA ILE A 557 1.27 -0.05 24.23
C ILE A 557 1.23 1.41 24.73
N GLY A 558 1.47 1.60 26.03
CA GLY A 558 1.55 2.92 26.65
C GLY A 558 2.86 3.17 27.38
N ASP A 559 2.89 4.30 28.09
CA ASP A 559 3.93 4.72 29.02
C ASP A 559 5.37 4.55 28.51
N ASP A 560 6.26 3.96 29.29
CA ASP A 560 7.69 3.80 28.98
C ASP A 560 7.94 2.99 27.69
N MET A 561 7.09 2.00 27.39
CA MET A 561 7.21 1.24 26.14
C MET A 561 6.83 2.10 24.94
N LEU A 562 5.77 2.91 25.04
CA LEU A 562 5.39 3.84 23.99
C LEU A 562 6.47 4.91 23.77
N ALA A 563 7.09 5.42 24.82
CA ALA A 563 8.17 6.41 24.73
C ALA A 563 9.38 5.90 23.92
N LYS A 564 9.62 4.58 23.89
CA LYS A 564 10.68 3.96 23.07
C LYS A 564 10.29 3.85 21.59
N VAL A 565 9.01 3.57 21.30
CA VAL A 565 8.52 3.36 19.93
C VAL A 565 8.13 4.67 19.26
N GLY A 566 7.66 5.65 20.04
CA GLY A 566 7.17 6.94 19.56
C GLY A 566 5.82 6.86 18.85
N ASN A 567 5.40 7.95 18.22
CA ASN A 567 4.15 8.11 17.51
C ASN A 567 4.37 8.63 16.09
N GLY A 568 4.40 7.74 15.11
CA GLY A 568 4.50 8.06 13.67
C GLY A 568 3.15 8.25 12.97
N GLY A 569 2.04 8.43 13.73
CA GLY A 569 0.70 8.64 13.18
C GLY A 569 -0.19 7.40 13.29
N TYR A 570 -0.33 6.86 14.47
CA TYR A 570 -1.20 5.71 14.75
C TYR A 570 -2.61 5.90 14.17
N ALA A 571 -3.16 4.82 13.61
CA ALA A 571 -4.57 4.77 13.20
C ALA A 571 -5.51 4.90 14.42
N LEU A 572 -6.74 5.36 14.18
CA LEU A 572 -7.81 5.24 15.18
C LEU A 572 -8.03 3.76 15.52
N GLY A 573 -8.15 3.45 16.81
CA GLY A 573 -8.23 2.07 17.32
C GLY A 573 -9.54 1.32 17.05
N ALA A 574 -10.40 1.80 16.15
CA ALA A 574 -11.71 1.20 15.88
C ALA A 574 -11.63 -0.29 15.52
N ARG A 575 -10.68 -0.67 14.63
CA ARG A 575 -10.46 -2.07 14.26
C ARG A 575 -9.91 -2.90 15.44
N SER A 576 -8.90 -2.38 16.13
CA SER A 576 -8.30 -3.03 17.30
C SER A 576 -9.33 -3.31 18.39
N LEU A 577 -10.19 -2.33 18.70
CA LEU A 577 -11.26 -2.48 19.67
C LEU A 577 -12.29 -3.53 19.25
N GLN A 578 -12.65 -3.57 17.97
CA GLN A 578 -13.62 -4.54 17.46
C GLN A 578 -13.04 -5.96 17.45
N ILE A 579 -11.76 -6.13 17.07
CA ILE A 579 -11.05 -7.42 17.17
C ILE A 579 -11.00 -7.87 18.64
N LYS A 580 -10.59 -7.01 19.57
CA LYS A 580 -10.60 -7.26 21.02
C LYS A 580 -11.96 -7.74 21.50
N GLN A 581 -13.02 -7.04 21.11
CA GLN A 581 -14.39 -7.39 21.49
C GLN A 581 -14.82 -8.77 20.96
N ASN A 582 -14.47 -9.07 19.71
CA ASN A 582 -14.78 -10.36 19.08
C ASN A 582 -13.99 -11.50 19.72
N LEU A 583 -12.72 -11.28 20.06
CA LEU A 583 -11.90 -12.24 20.81
C LEU A 583 -12.49 -12.47 22.22
N ASN A 584 -12.94 -11.45 22.91
CA ASN A 584 -13.51 -11.56 24.25
C ASN A 584 -14.93 -12.14 24.27
N ALA A 585 -15.61 -12.22 23.13
CA ALA A 585 -16.94 -12.81 23.02
C ALA A 585 -16.95 -14.35 23.03
N LYS A 586 -15.79 -15.00 22.89
CA LYS A 586 -15.65 -16.47 22.82
C LYS A 586 -14.58 -16.94 23.80
N ASN A 587 -14.73 -18.16 24.30
CA ASN A 587 -13.76 -18.80 25.21
C ASN A 587 -13.03 -19.98 24.57
N SER A 588 -13.35 -20.33 23.33
CA SER A 588 -12.66 -21.37 22.56
C SER A 588 -12.60 -20.96 21.09
N PHE A 589 -11.48 -21.25 20.45
CA PHE A 589 -11.20 -20.84 19.08
C PHE A 589 -10.65 -21.99 18.24
N ASP A 590 -11.06 -22.02 17.00
CA ASP A 590 -10.44 -22.72 15.88
C ASP A 590 -10.08 -21.76 14.77
N GLU A 591 -9.53 -22.24 13.69
CA GLU A 591 -9.08 -21.42 12.57
C GLU A 591 -10.25 -20.69 11.90
N GLN A 592 -11.42 -21.34 11.82
CA GLN A 592 -12.62 -20.70 11.25
C GLN A 592 -13.13 -19.54 12.14
N ALA A 593 -13.11 -19.72 13.45
CA ALA A 593 -13.54 -18.65 14.38
C ALA A 593 -12.64 -17.40 14.27
N LEU A 594 -11.35 -17.56 13.95
CA LEU A 594 -10.45 -16.44 13.71
C LEU A 594 -10.63 -15.85 12.31
N LEU A 595 -10.95 -16.63 11.29
CA LEU A 595 -11.33 -16.11 9.97
C LEU A 595 -12.63 -15.29 10.05
N ASP A 596 -13.61 -15.73 10.84
CA ASP A 596 -14.86 -14.99 11.05
C ASP A 596 -14.62 -13.59 11.61
N ILE A 597 -13.56 -13.40 12.44
CA ILE A 597 -13.12 -12.09 12.91
C ILE A 597 -12.56 -11.24 11.76
N ALA A 598 -11.73 -11.83 10.89
CA ALA A 598 -11.18 -11.14 9.72
C ALA A 598 -12.26 -10.70 8.72
N LEU A 599 -13.41 -11.37 8.74
CA LEU A 599 -14.54 -11.11 7.84
C LEU A 599 -15.66 -10.30 8.49
N ASP A 600 -15.50 -9.83 9.74
CA ASP A 600 -16.51 -9.01 10.44
C ASP A 600 -16.60 -7.63 9.78
N ASP A 601 -17.72 -7.39 9.11
CA ASP A 601 -18.05 -6.14 8.40
C ASP A 601 -19.07 -5.25 9.15
N LYS A 602 -19.36 -5.55 10.42
CA LYS A 602 -20.21 -4.71 11.27
C LYS A 602 -19.56 -3.36 11.52
N ALA A 603 -20.32 -2.29 11.33
CA ALA A 603 -19.82 -0.93 11.43
C ALA A 603 -19.93 -0.36 12.86
N LYS A 604 -19.38 -1.05 13.87
CA LYS A 604 -19.47 -0.65 15.29
C LYS A 604 -18.97 0.78 15.54
N PHE A 605 -17.99 1.21 14.77
CA PHE A 605 -17.47 2.59 14.82
C PHE A 605 -18.52 3.63 14.41
N LEU A 606 -19.37 3.33 13.42
CA LEU A 606 -20.35 4.26 12.88
C LEU A 606 -21.70 4.24 13.61
N LEU A 607 -21.95 3.33 14.55
CA LEU A 607 -23.22 3.28 15.30
C LEU A 607 -23.56 4.61 15.97
N ARG A 608 -22.56 5.31 16.53
CA ARG A 608 -22.76 6.64 17.12
C ARG A 608 -23.18 7.71 16.10
N TRP A 609 -22.72 7.59 14.85
CA TRP A 609 -23.11 8.47 13.75
C TRP A 609 -24.53 8.15 13.24
N GLN A 610 -24.91 6.88 13.23
CA GLN A 610 -26.28 6.45 12.95
C GLN A 610 -27.24 7.03 14.01
N GLU A 611 -26.92 6.87 15.29
CA GLU A 611 -27.70 7.43 16.39
C GLU A 611 -27.78 8.96 16.31
N PHE A 612 -26.66 9.62 16.00
CA PHE A 612 -26.61 11.07 15.81
C PHE A 612 -27.54 11.52 14.67
N LEU A 613 -27.48 10.88 13.51
CA LEU A 613 -28.39 11.17 12.39
C LEU A 613 -29.86 11.01 12.80
N LEU A 614 -30.20 9.91 13.45
CA LEU A 614 -31.59 9.62 13.86
C LEU A 614 -32.12 10.60 14.93
N SER A 615 -31.26 10.99 15.89
CA SER A 615 -31.68 11.76 17.05
C SER A 615 -31.51 13.28 16.91
N LYS A 616 -30.54 13.74 16.10
CA LYS A 616 -30.15 15.15 15.99
C LYS A 616 -30.44 15.77 14.63
N VAL A 617 -30.41 14.98 13.56
CA VAL A 617 -30.63 15.50 12.20
C VAL A 617 -32.02 15.17 11.69
N LEU A 618 -32.45 13.91 11.78
CA LEU A 618 -33.76 13.46 11.30
C LEU A 618 -34.87 13.63 12.37
N THR A 619 -34.90 14.82 12.96
CA THR A 619 -35.92 15.19 13.98
C THR A 619 -37.29 15.36 13.37
N THR A 620 -38.34 15.37 14.21
CA THR A 620 -39.72 15.59 13.74
C THR A 620 -39.86 16.92 12.99
N GLU A 621 -39.15 17.95 13.43
CA GLU A 621 -39.17 19.28 12.81
C GLU A 621 -38.53 19.23 11.40
N MET A 622 -37.40 18.58 11.28
CA MET A 622 -36.67 18.46 10.01
C MET A 622 -37.43 17.61 8.99
N LEU A 623 -38.04 16.53 9.42
CA LEU A 623 -38.92 15.69 8.58
C LEU A 623 -40.17 16.43 8.13
N ALA A 624 -40.66 17.40 8.91
CA ALA A 624 -41.80 18.24 8.49
C ALA A 624 -41.40 19.24 7.39
N LYS A 625 -40.15 19.70 7.39
CA LYS A 625 -39.60 20.56 6.32
C LYS A 625 -39.26 19.76 5.05
N ASN A 626 -38.74 18.54 5.20
CA ASN A 626 -38.18 17.69 4.14
C ASN A 626 -38.86 16.32 4.17
N SER A 627 -40.04 16.18 3.54
CA SER A 627 -40.86 14.95 3.57
C SER A 627 -40.10 13.71 3.03
N ASP A 628 -39.20 13.90 2.06
CA ASP A 628 -38.44 12.83 1.42
C ASP A 628 -37.43 12.21 2.39
N TRP A 629 -37.04 12.91 3.46
CA TRP A 629 -36.16 12.38 4.50
C TRP A 629 -36.83 11.31 5.40
N GLN A 630 -38.12 11.10 5.26
CA GLN A 630 -38.80 10.00 5.93
C GLN A 630 -38.31 8.63 5.40
N GLU A 631 -38.05 8.54 4.11
CA GLU A 631 -37.42 7.34 3.52
C GLU A 631 -36.02 7.13 4.09
N VAL A 632 -35.22 8.19 4.17
CA VAL A 632 -33.88 8.18 4.77
C VAL A 632 -33.93 7.66 6.20
N LYS A 633 -34.82 8.19 7.04
CA LYS A 633 -34.99 7.74 8.43
C LYS A 633 -35.34 6.25 8.51
N THR A 634 -36.26 5.81 7.63
CA THR A 634 -36.69 4.40 7.60
C THR A 634 -35.51 3.48 7.25
N ILE A 635 -34.75 3.81 6.21
CA ILE A 635 -33.57 3.03 5.79
C ILE A 635 -32.55 2.91 6.94
N ILE A 636 -32.22 4.03 7.60
CA ILE A 636 -31.18 4.03 8.65
C ILE A 636 -31.66 3.30 9.92
N SER A 637 -32.97 3.41 10.29
CA SER A 637 -33.47 2.82 11.53
C SER A 637 -33.69 1.32 11.49
N THR A 638 -33.75 0.71 10.31
CA THR A 638 -34.02 -0.72 10.13
C THR A 638 -32.76 -1.56 9.84
N ASP A 639 -31.60 -0.92 9.74
CA ASP A 639 -30.33 -1.58 9.37
C ASP A 639 -29.43 -1.74 10.62
N ASP A 640 -28.88 -2.94 10.80
CA ASP A 640 -27.90 -3.26 11.87
C ASP A 640 -26.53 -2.61 11.65
N LEU A 641 -26.40 -1.79 10.64
CA LEU A 641 -25.23 -1.06 10.18
C LEU A 641 -24.01 -1.95 9.96
N ALA A 642 -24.02 -2.65 8.85
CA ALA A 642 -22.88 -3.43 8.38
C ALA A 642 -22.47 -2.98 6.96
N ALA A 643 -21.17 -3.02 6.66
CA ALA A 643 -20.63 -2.71 5.33
C ALA A 643 -20.86 -3.87 4.36
N THR A 644 -22.08 -4.42 4.34
CA THR A 644 -22.49 -5.41 3.35
C THR A 644 -22.67 -4.74 1.98
N LYS A 645 -22.44 -5.46 0.90
CA LYS A 645 -22.57 -4.90 -0.45
C LYS A 645 -23.96 -4.33 -0.75
N ASP A 646 -25.01 -4.83 -0.08
CA ASP A 646 -26.38 -4.44 -0.32
C ASP A 646 -26.88 -3.30 0.62
N SER A 647 -26.08 -2.87 1.60
CA SER A 647 -26.49 -1.86 2.57
C SER A 647 -26.47 -0.44 1.98
N VAL A 648 -27.60 0.21 1.96
CA VAL A 648 -27.78 1.65 1.67
C VAL A 648 -27.50 2.48 2.92
N ALA A 649 -27.94 2.00 4.09
CA ALA A 649 -27.77 2.69 5.37
C ALA A 649 -26.28 2.89 5.69
N TYR A 650 -25.49 1.85 5.56
CA TYR A 650 -24.02 1.95 5.76
C TYR A 650 -23.41 3.04 4.88
N ARG A 651 -23.67 3.00 3.57
CA ARG A 651 -23.15 4.00 2.62
C ARG A 651 -23.56 5.41 3.01
N LEU A 652 -24.80 5.61 3.41
CA LEU A 652 -25.32 6.91 3.78
C LEU A 652 -24.65 7.44 5.05
N VAL A 653 -24.64 6.67 6.14
CA VAL A 653 -24.02 7.09 7.42
C VAL A 653 -22.53 7.36 7.26
N ARG A 654 -21.83 6.53 6.49
CA ARG A 654 -20.42 6.72 6.17
C ARG A 654 -20.15 8.02 5.40
N ASN A 655 -20.88 8.24 4.32
CA ASN A 655 -20.68 9.41 3.47
C ASN A 655 -21.09 10.70 4.19
N PHE A 656 -22.17 10.67 4.96
CA PHE A 656 -22.56 11.79 5.82
C PHE A 656 -21.45 12.16 6.80
N ARG A 657 -20.88 11.18 7.53
CA ARG A 657 -19.74 11.42 8.42
C ARG A 657 -18.57 12.09 7.69
N LEU A 658 -18.21 11.61 6.52
CA LEU A 658 -17.10 12.16 5.74
C LEU A 658 -17.37 13.59 5.29
N ASN A 659 -18.58 13.84 4.80
CA ASN A 659 -18.98 15.19 4.40
C ASN A 659 -19.02 16.16 5.59
N VAL A 660 -19.47 15.71 6.78
CA VAL A 660 -19.38 16.52 8.01
C VAL A 660 -17.93 16.81 8.38
N ARG A 661 -17.04 15.82 8.32
CA ARG A 661 -15.60 16.01 8.58
C ARG A 661 -15.02 17.09 7.67
N ASP A 662 -15.29 16.99 6.39
CA ASP A 662 -14.76 17.90 5.39
C ASP A 662 -15.33 19.31 5.62
N GLN A 663 -16.62 19.47 5.87
CA GLN A 663 -17.23 20.76 6.20
C GLN A 663 -16.63 21.40 7.46
N VAL A 664 -16.37 20.60 8.49
CA VAL A 664 -15.82 21.10 9.77
C VAL A 664 -14.35 21.54 9.64
N PHE A 665 -13.54 20.85 8.81
CA PHE A 665 -12.09 21.08 8.75
C PHE A 665 -11.59 21.78 7.48
N ASP A 666 -12.42 21.98 6.46
CA ASP A 666 -11.99 22.56 5.17
C ASP A 666 -11.36 23.94 5.30
N ILE A 667 -11.95 24.83 6.09
CA ILE A 667 -11.39 26.18 6.26
C ILE A 667 -10.03 26.15 6.92
N PHE A 668 -9.85 25.21 7.84
CA PHE A 668 -8.58 25.02 8.51
C PHE A 668 -7.49 24.62 7.51
N ASN A 669 -7.84 23.67 6.63
CA ASN A 669 -6.96 23.23 5.57
C ASN A 669 -6.61 24.38 4.60
N GLU A 670 -7.60 25.18 4.19
CA GLU A 670 -7.37 26.34 3.31
C GLU A 670 -6.45 27.41 3.93
N ASN A 671 -6.63 27.70 5.22
CA ASN A 671 -5.82 28.69 5.90
C ASN A 671 -4.37 28.22 6.08
N MET A 672 -4.17 26.97 6.45
CA MET A 672 -2.84 26.41 6.62
C MET A 672 -2.10 26.23 5.30
N THR A 673 -2.78 25.84 4.22
CA THR A 673 -2.18 25.73 2.87
C THR A 673 -1.71 27.09 2.33
N LYS A 674 -2.31 28.19 2.76
CA LYS A 674 -1.82 29.56 2.43
C LYS A 674 -0.50 29.89 3.12
N LEU A 675 -0.20 29.29 4.28
CA LEU A 675 1.03 29.50 5.03
C LEU A 675 2.16 28.57 4.55
N ASP A 676 1.82 27.35 4.18
CA ASP A 676 2.75 26.35 3.66
C ASP A 676 2.01 25.53 2.58
N GLU A 677 2.44 25.62 1.32
CA GLU A 677 1.83 24.91 0.20
C GLU A 677 1.94 23.37 0.32
N ASP A 678 2.92 22.89 1.08
CA ASP A 678 3.12 21.47 1.41
C ASP A 678 2.27 21.00 2.60
N PHE A 679 1.53 21.91 3.25
CA PHE A 679 0.64 21.53 4.34
C PHE A 679 -0.38 20.49 3.89
N SER A 680 -0.52 19.44 4.66
CA SER A 680 -1.48 18.38 4.40
C SER A 680 -2.22 17.95 5.65
N PHE A 681 -3.42 18.43 5.83
CA PHE A 681 -4.31 17.98 6.91
C PHE A 681 -4.55 16.46 6.86
N HIS A 682 -4.44 15.89 5.66
CA HIS A 682 -4.49 14.46 5.45
C HIS A 682 -3.35 13.69 6.17
N ALA A 683 -2.21 14.33 6.43
CA ALA A 683 -1.09 13.72 7.14
C ALA A 683 -1.39 13.43 8.63
N ILE A 684 -2.38 14.12 9.21
CA ILE A 684 -2.83 13.92 10.60
C ILE A 684 -4.26 13.36 10.70
N ARG A 685 -4.87 12.98 9.58
CA ARG A 685 -6.30 12.59 9.49
C ARG A 685 -6.73 11.49 10.46
N HIS A 686 -5.80 10.58 10.81
CA HIS A 686 -6.12 9.45 11.69
C HIS A 686 -6.54 9.86 13.09
N GLN A 687 -6.12 11.04 13.53
CA GLN A 687 -6.44 11.59 14.84
C GLN A 687 -7.73 12.44 14.82
N LEU A 688 -8.17 12.90 13.64
CA LEU A 688 -9.23 13.91 13.51
C LEU A 688 -10.63 13.45 13.92
N GLU A 689 -10.89 12.16 13.94
CA GLU A 689 -12.20 11.66 14.39
C GLU A 689 -12.50 11.99 15.85
N ILE A 690 -11.48 12.15 16.68
CA ILE A 690 -11.61 12.45 18.10
C ILE A 690 -12.09 13.88 18.30
N PRO A 691 -11.39 14.91 17.78
CA PRO A 691 -11.86 16.30 17.81
C PRO A 691 -13.16 16.48 17.03
N LEU A 692 -13.31 15.85 15.86
CA LEU A 692 -14.55 15.92 15.08
C LEU A 692 -15.77 15.53 15.90
N TRP A 693 -15.69 14.38 16.58
CA TRP A 693 -16.82 13.90 17.38
C TRP A 693 -17.14 14.82 18.55
N GLN A 694 -16.14 15.45 19.18
CA GLN A 694 -16.38 16.42 20.25
C GLN A 694 -17.10 17.67 19.72
N LEU A 695 -16.65 18.20 18.57
CA LEU A 695 -17.28 19.36 17.92
C LEU A 695 -18.73 19.07 17.53
N VAL A 696 -18.98 17.96 16.86
CA VAL A 696 -20.31 17.54 16.41
C VAL A 696 -21.26 17.29 17.58
N ASN A 697 -20.77 16.66 18.66
CA ASN A 697 -21.61 16.30 19.80
C ASN A 697 -21.90 17.50 20.72
N GLN A 698 -20.92 18.41 20.92
CA GLN A 698 -21.06 19.58 21.80
C GLN A 698 -21.53 20.83 21.06
N GLN A 699 -21.38 20.91 19.75
CA GLN A 699 -21.87 21.98 18.88
C GLN A 699 -21.48 23.39 19.35
N PRO A 700 -20.19 23.66 19.64
CA PRO A 700 -19.78 24.96 20.14
C PRO A 700 -19.92 26.04 19.06
N GLU A 701 -20.63 27.13 19.32
CA GLU A 701 -20.88 28.21 18.35
C GLU A 701 -19.59 28.86 17.84
N ASN A 702 -18.56 28.99 18.69
CA ASN A 702 -17.26 29.59 18.35
C ASN A 702 -16.39 28.73 17.44
N PHE A 703 -16.84 27.51 17.10
CA PHE A 703 -16.18 26.64 16.12
C PHE A 703 -17.01 26.41 14.85
N LEU A 704 -18.11 27.16 14.68
CA LEU A 704 -18.92 27.11 13.47
C LEU A 704 -18.41 28.15 12.45
N TRP A 705 -18.29 27.78 11.19
CA TRP A 705 -17.78 28.68 10.13
C TRP A 705 -18.55 28.62 8.80
N ARG A 706 -18.08 29.43 7.86
CA ARG A 706 -18.50 29.49 6.47
C ARG A 706 -19.98 29.79 6.23
N GLY A 707 -20.53 30.73 7.00
CA GLY A 707 -21.88 31.24 6.74
C GLY A 707 -22.99 30.29 7.13
N HIS A 708 -22.70 29.26 7.90
CA HIS A 708 -23.73 28.48 8.57
C HIS A 708 -24.23 29.25 9.79
N ASP A 709 -25.54 29.51 9.86
CA ASP A 709 -26.14 30.19 10.99
C ASP A 709 -26.19 29.31 12.24
N SER A 710 -26.06 27.99 12.09
CA SER A 710 -26.09 27.02 13.18
C SER A 710 -25.47 25.68 12.78
N TRP A 711 -25.09 24.87 13.76
CA TRP A 711 -24.73 23.47 13.56
C TRP A 711 -25.83 22.65 12.88
N THR A 712 -27.09 22.96 13.20
CA THR A 712 -28.25 22.33 12.56
C THR A 712 -28.26 22.62 11.06
N ALA A 713 -28.04 23.87 10.64
CA ALA A 713 -27.97 24.24 9.22
C ALA A 713 -26.81 23.51 8.50
N LEU A 714 -25.64 23.40 9.15
CA LEU A 714 -24.51 22.62 8.62
C LEU A 714 -24.88 21.14 8.38
N PHE A 715 -25.58 20.52 9.33
CA PHE A 715 -25.97 19.11 9.19
C PHE A 715 -27.06 18.92 8.14
N GLU A 716 -28.03 19.86 8.01
CA GLU A 716 -29.03 19.87 6.94
C GLU A 716 -28.36 19.88 5.56
N GLU A 717 -27.53 20.89 5.30
CA GLU A 717 -26.82 21.02 4.04
C GLU A 717 -25.91 19.81 3.75
N THR A 718 -25.25 19.30 4.78
CA THR A 718 -24.40 18.10 4.64
C THR A 718 -25.21 16.85 4.27
N LEU A 719 -26.40 16.68 4.85
CA LEU A 719 -27.27 15.56 4.50
C LEU A 719 -27.83 15.71 3.07
N GLU A 720 -28.26 16.92 2.67
CA GLU A 720 -28.70 17.22 1.31
C GLU A 720 -27.60 16.92 0.29
N LYS A 721 -26.38 17.39 0.54
CA LYS A 721 -25.20 17.07 -0.30
C LYS A 721 -24.97 15.56 -0.40
N THR A 722 -25.02 14.85 0.73
CA THR A 722 -24.80 13.39 0.78
C THR A 722 -25.85 12.65 -0.05
N LEU A 723 -27.12 13.04 0.08
CA LEU A 723 -28.21 12.44 -0.68
C LEU A 723 -28.08 12.74 -2.18
N ALA A 724 -27.73 13.98 -2.56
CA ALA A 724 -27.50 14.36 -3.95
C ALA A 724 -26.38 13.53 -4.58
N GLU A 725 -25.24 13.38 -3.90
CA GLU A 725 -24.12 12.54 -4.36
C GLU A 725 -24.54 11.07 -4.51
N MET A 726 -25.30 10.52 -3.57
CA MET A 726 -25.75 9.14 -3.61
C MET A 726 -26.77 8.86 -4.72
N THR A 727 -27.61 9.84 -5.04
CA THR A 727 -28.72 9.71 -6.00
C THR A 727 -28.40 10.24 -7.39
N GLU A 728 -27.19 10.75 -7.63
CA GLU A 728 -26.77 11.29 -8.95
C GLU A 728 -27.01 10.31 -10.11
N LYS A 729 -26.79 9.02 -9.87
CA LYS A 729 -26.86 7.96 -10.91
C LYS A 729 -27.94 6.92 -10.67
N SER A 730 -28.62 6.94 -9.53
CA SER A 730 -29.63 5.93 -9.16
C SER A 730 -30.59 6.45 -8.09
N SER A 731 -31.75 5.77 -7.88
CA SER A 731 -32.58 6.06 -6.71
C SER A 731 -31.87 5.71 -5.41
N LEU A 732 -32.28 6.33 -4.28
CA LEU A 732 -31.70 6.09 -2.96
C LEU A 732 -31.71 4.60 -2.59
N ALA A 733 -32.83 3.91 -2.79
CA ALA A 733 -32.99 2.47 -2.52
C ALA A 733 -31.99 1.58 -3.30
N ASN A 734 -31.47 2.08 -4.41
CA ASN A 734 -30.46 1.38 -5.24
C ASN A 734 -29.03 1.88 -5.01
N ALA A 735 -28.83 2.86 -4.13
CA ALA A 735 -27.50 3.44 -3.83
C ALA A 735 -26.75 2.62 -2.77
N THR A 736 -26.56 1.32 -3.03
CA THR A 736 -25.93 0.38 -2.08
C THR A 736 -24.44 0.63 -1.90
N TRP A 737 -23.86 0.10 -0.82
CA TRP A 737 -22.43 0.17 -0.54
C TRP A 737 -21.61 -0.53 -1.64
N GLY A 738 -22.02 -1.72 -2.07
CA GLY A 738 -21.32 -2.47 -3.10
C GLY A 738 -21.15 -1.70 -4.40
N LYS A 739 -22.14 -0.90 -4.81
CA LYS A 739 -22.03 -0.03 -6.00
C LYS A 739 -21.01 1.10 -5.84
N GLN A 740 -20.68 1.53 -4.62
CA GLN A 740 -19.60 2.45 -4.34
C GLN A 740 -18.27 1.70 -4.20
N ASN A 741 -18.28 0.50 -3.63
CA ASN A 741 -17.12 -0.34 -3.35
C ASN A 741 -16.94 -1.46 -4.39
N ILE A 742 -16.84 -1.09 -5.67
CA ILE A 742 -16.58 -2.02 -6.77
C ILE A 742 -15.07 -2.23 -6.86
N SER A 743 -14.63 -3.50 -6.92
CA SER A 743 -13.22 -3.84 -7.06
C SER A 743 -12.63 -3.30 -8.37
N LYS A 744 -11.40 -2.79 -8.30
CA LYS A 744 -10.61 -2.32 -9.45
C LYS A 744 -9.18 -2.83 -9.30
N ILE A 745 -9.04 -4.15 -9.39
CA ILE A 745 -7.76 -4.84 -9.22
C ILE A 745 -7.07 -4.92 -10.58
N GLN A 746 -6.12 -4.02 -10.81
CA GLN A 746 -5.53 -3.79 -12.11
C GLN A 746 -4.07 -4.25 -12.19
N HIS A 747 -3.68 -4.66 -13.39
CA HIS A 747 -2.28 -4.84 -13.74
C HIS A 747 -1.60 -3.45 -13.89
N PRO A 748 -0.33 -3.26 -13.45
CA PRO A 748 0.34 -1.95 -13.57
C PRO A 748 0.31 -1.35 -14.97
N LEU A 749 0.44 -2.16 -16.02
CA LEU A 749 0.40 -1.67 -17.41
C LEU A 749 -0.99 -1.28 -17.90
N SER A 750 -2.06 -1.84 -17.36
CA SER A 750 -3.42 -1.50 -17.80
C SER A 750 -3.81 -0.08 -17.36
N ARG A 751 -3.20 0.44 -16.28
CA ARG A 751 -3.35 1.85 -15.88
C ARG A 751 -2.77 2.80 -16.92
N ALA A 752 -1.60 2.46 -17.49
CA ALA A 752 -0.96 3.24 -18.55
C ALA A 752 -1.66 3.08 -19.91
N VAL A 753 -2.20 1.89 -20.20
CA VAL A 753 -2.86 1.55 -21.47
C VAL A 753 -4.21 0.88 -21.18
N PRO A 754 -5.29 1.63 -20.89
CA PRO A 754 -6.58 1.07 -20.44
C PRO A 754 -7.20 0.01 -21.38
N LEU A 755 -6.91 0.07 -22.68
CA LEU A 755 -7.43 -0.88 -23.66
C LEU A 755 -7.04 -2.33 -23.40
N ILE A 756 -5.87 -2.56 -22.75
CA ILE A 756 -5.40 -3.91 -22.43
C ILE A 756 -5.97 -4.46 -21.13
N GLY A 757 -6.57 -3.61 -20.31
CA GLY A 757 -7.11 -3.98 -18.99
C GLY A 757 -8.10 -5.14 -19.06
N ARG A 758 -8.91 -5.22 -20.12
CA ARG A 758 -9.87 -6.33 -20.33
C ARG A 758 -9.23 -7.73 -20.39
N TRP A 759 -7.92 -7.82 -20.58
CA TRP A 759 -7.16 -9.08 -20.60
C TRP A 759 -6.24 -9.26 -19.39
N LEU A 760 -5.94 -8.15 -18.69
CA LEU A 760 -4.97 -8.12 -17.60
C LEU A 760 -5.61 -7.89 -16.23
N ASP A 761 -6.73 -7.18 -16.16
CA ASP A 761 -7.35 -6.82 -14.88
C ASP A 761 -8.30 -7.93 -14.38
N MET A 762 -8.49 -7.98 -13.06
CA MET A 762 -9.50 -8.86 -12.47
C MET A 762 -10.92 -8.35 -12.77
N PRO A 763 -11.94 -9.22 -12.74
CA PRO A 763 -13.33 -8.79 -12.86
C PRO A 763 -13.70 -7.76 -11.81
N GLU A 764 -14.48 -6.76 -12.22
CA GLU A 764 -15.07 -5.80 -11.28
C GLU A 764 -16.23 -6.48 -10.55
N VAL A 765 -16.16 -6.53 -9.21
CA VAL A 765 -17.19 -7.12 -8.35
C VAL A 765 -17.51 -6.18 -7.19
N GLU A 766 -18.76 -6.20 -6.73
CA GLU A 766 -19.19 -5.47 -5.55
C GLU A 766 -18.62 -6.11 -4.29
N LEU A 767 -17.98 -5.32 -3.42
CA LEU A 767 -17.29 -5.78 -2.23
C LEU A 767 -18.01 -5.35 -0.96
N ALA A 768 -18.01 -6.23 0.05
CA ALA A 768 -18.32 -5.91 1.44
C ALA A 768 -17.05 -5.44 2.18
N GLY A 769 -17.21 -4.81 3.36
CA GLY A 769 -16.11 -4.33 4.19
C GLY A 769 -15.67 -2.90 3.88
N ASP A 770 -14.88 -2.29 4.79
CA ASP A 770 -14.30 -0.94 4.67
C ASP A 770 -13.20 -0.75 5.73
N SER A 771 -12.66 0.47 5.88
CA SER A 771 -11.45 0.83 6.63
C SER A 771 -11.55 0.70 8.16
N TYR A 772 -12.74 0.88 8.78
CA TYR A 772 -12.91 0.94 10.25
C TYR A 772 -13.55 -0.31 10.86
N MET A 773 -13.45 -1.42 10.21
CA MET A 773 -13.89 -2.74 10.66
C MET A 773 -12.85 -3.79 10.34
N PRO A 774 -12.85 -4.99 10.95
CA PRO A 774 -11.85 -6.02 10.68
C PRO A 774 -11.77 -6.43 9.20
N ARG A 775 -12.92 -6.54 8.48
CA ARG A 775 -12.96 -6.83 7.06
C ARG A 775 -12.55 -5.60 6.24
N VAL A 776 -11.25 -5.39 6.06
CA VAL A 776 -10.76 -4.34 5.17
C VAL A 776 -10.68 -4.85 3.74
N GLN A 777 -11.64 -4.42 2.92
CA GLN A 777 -11.79 -4.87 1.55
C GLN A 777 -12.38 -3.73 0.71
N GLY A 778 -11.56 -3.11 -0.10
CA GLY A 778 -11.89 -1.91 -0.87
C GLY A 778 -11.56 -2.04 -2.35
N LYS A 779 -11.82 -0.99 -3.12
CA LYS A 779 -11.73 -0.90 -4.57
C LYS A 779 -10.40 -1.43 -5.12
N SER A 780 -9.28 -0.89 -4.65
CA SER A 780 -7.92 -1.28 -5.05
C SER A 780 -7.00 -1.41 -3.84
N PHE A 781 -7.57 -1.50 -2.65
CA PHE A 781 -6.89 -1.56 -1.38
C PHE A 781 -7.63 -2.48 -0.39
N GLY A 782 -6.90 -3.19 0.46
CA GLY A 782 -7.47 -4.05 1.49
C GLY A 782 -6.57 -5.24 1.81
N ALA A 783 -7.15 -6.31 2.35
CA ALA A 783 -6.42 -7.52 2.71
C ALA A 783 -5.71 -8.12 1.49
N SER A 784 -4.42 -7.86 1.36
CA SER A 784 -3.56 -8.41 0.28
C SER A 784 -3.27 -9.89 0.46
N GLU A 785 -3.51 -10.40 1.64
CA GLU A 785 -3.62 -11.80 2.05
C GLU A 785 -4.50 -11.89 3.31
N ARG A 786 -4.99 -13.08 3.64
CA ARG A 786 -5.52 -13.45 4.97
C ARG A 786 -4.97 -14.80 5.32
N MET A 787 -4.31 -14.89 6.46
CA MET A 787 -3.71 -16.12 7.00
C MET A 787 -4.29 -16.41 8.38
N VAL A 788 -4.68 -17.66 8.60
CA VAL A 788 -4.98 -18.20 9.93
C VAL A 788 -4.30 -19.56 10.06
N VAL A 789 -3.40 -19.70 11.02
CA VAL A 789 -2.64 -20.95 11.16
C VAL A 789 -2.25 -21.25 12.62
N SER A 790 -2.33 -22.53 12.98
CA SER A 790 -1.89 -23.09 14.24
C SER A 790 -0.60 -23.88 14.00
N PRO A 791 0.55 -23.52 14.61
CA PRO A 791 1.80 -24.25 14.40
C PRO A 791 1.68 -25.69 14.91
N GLY A 792 2.09 -26.65 14.06
CA GLY A 792 1.93 -28.08 14.29
C GLY A 792 0.57 -28.67 13.86
N HIS A 793 -0.34 -27.83 13.37
CA HIS A 793 -1.67 -28.15 12.83
C HIS A 793 -1.98 -27.41 11.55
N GLU A 794 -0.97 -27.20 10.69
CA GLU A 794 -1.04 -26.40 9.47
C GLU A 794 -2.06 -26.94 8.45
N GLU A 795 -2.45 -28.21 8.56
CA GLU A 795 -3.49 -28.81 7.70
C GLU A 795 -4.88 -28.21 7.93
N ARG A 796 -5.09 -27.52 9.07
CA ARG A 796 -6.33 -26.80 9.39
C ARG A 796 -6.24 -25.33 8.97
N GLY A 797 -5.05 -24.88 8.62
CA GLY A 797 -4.78 -23.48 8.32
C GLY A 797 -5.52 -22.99 7.08
N ILE A 798 -5.76 -21.65 7.05
CA ILE A 798 -6.48 -20.95 5.99
C ILE A 798 -5.55 -19.89 5.42
N PHE A 799 -5.61 -19.71 4.07
CA PHE A 799 -4.85 -18.64 3.40
C PHE A 799 -5.57 -18.13 2.16
N HIS A 800 -5.94 -16.85 2.15
CA HIS A 800 -6.51 -16.17 0.98
C HIS A 800 -5.50 -15.22 0.31
N MET A 801 -5.64 -15.04 -1.00
CA MET A 801 -5.03 -13.93 -1.75
C MET A 801 -6.05 -13.34 -2.74
N PRO A 802 -6.08 -12.00 -2.91
CA PRO A 802 -7.00 -11.35 -3.85
C PRO A 802 -6.74 -11.69 -5.32
N THR A 803 -5.50 -12.06 -5.65
CA THR A 803 -5.06 -12.56 -6.96
C THR A 803 -4.00 -13.64 -6.76
N SER A 804 -3.64 -14.36 -7.81
CA SER A 804 -2.90 -15.61 -7.66
C SER A 804 -1.39 -15.51 -7.83
N GLN A 805 -0.80 -16.69 -8.01
CA GLN A 805 0.63 -16.93 -8.07
C GLN A 805 1.30 -16.38 -9.33
N SER A 806 0.67 -16.47 -10.51
CA SER A 806 1.30 -16.09 -11.76
C SER A 806 1.04 -14.62 -12.13
N GLY A 807 2.08 -13.95 -12.63
CA GLY A 807 1.96 -12.63 -13.28
C GLY A 807 1.61 -12.72 -14.77
N HIS A 808 1.59 -13.91 -15.35
CA HIS A 808 1.36 -14.09 -16.77
C HIS A 808 -0.14 -14.37 -17.08
N PRO A 809 -0.82 -13.54 -17.92
CA PRO A 809 -2.26 -13.62 -18.12
C PRO A 809 -2.74 -14.92 -18.78
N TRP A 810 -1.87 -15.67 -19.45
CA TRP A 810 -2.20 -16.97 -20.04
C TRP A 810 -1.83 -18.15 -19.15
N SER A 811 -1.28 -17.89 -17.98
CA SER A 811 -1.07 -18.94 -17.00
C SER A 811 -2.40 -19.46 -16.45
N PRO A 812 -2.58 -20.78 -16.24
CA PRO A 812 -3.77 -21.31 -15.58
C PRO A 812 -3.93 -20.79 -14.15
N TYR A 813 -2.89 -20.21 -13.59
CA TYR A 813 -2.84 -19.69 -12.21
C TYR A 813 -3.11 -18.18 -12.12
N TYR A 814 -3.45 -17.52 -13.23
CA TYR A 814 -3.78 -16.10 -13.23
C TYR A 814 -5.21 -15.90 -12.70
N GLY A 815 -5.35 -15.25 -11.54
CA GLY A 815 -6.67 -14.99 -10.92
C GLY A 815 -7.23 -16.09 -10.03
N VAL A 816 -6.55 -17.24 -9.88
CA VAL A 816 -7.01 -18.33 -8.99
C VAL A 816 -7.10 -17.83 -7.53
N GLY A 817 -8.19 -18.16 -6.82
CA GLY A 817 -8.41 -17.75 -5.42
C GLY A 817 -9.12 -16.41 -5.25
N HIS A 818 -9.35 -15.65 -6.33
CA HIS A 818 -10.04 -14.36 -6.28
C HIS A 818 -11.45 -14.44 -5.67
N GLU A 819 -12.26 -15.41 -6.09
CA GLU A 819 -13.63 -15.59 -5.57
C GLU A 819 -13.63 -15.94 -4.08
N SER A 820 -12.76 -16.86 -3.63
CA SER A 820 -12.64 -17.20 -2.21
C SER A 820 -12.22 -15.98 -1.36
N TRP A 821 -11.35 -15.12 -1.89
CA TRP A 821 -10.99 -13.87 -1.22
C TRP A 821 -12.17 -12.89 -1.14
N VAL A 822 -12.93 -12.73 -2.24
CA VAL A 822 -14.12 -11.85 -2.30
C VAL A 822 -15.17 -12.30 -1.31
N ASN A 823 -15.49 -13.59 -1.30
CA ASN A 823 -16.58 -14.17 -0.51
C ASN A 823 -16.16 -14.50 0.93
N GLY A 824 -14.84 -14.64 1.22
CA GLY A 824 -14.33 -15.07 2.51
C GLY A 824 -14.42 -16.59 2.72
N GLU A 825 -14.48 -17.37 1.63
CA GLU A 825 -14.54 -18.84 1.70
C GLU A 825 -13.17 -19.41 2.06
N ALA A 826 -13.10 -20.27 3.09
CA ALA A 826 -11.85 -20.86 3.55
C ALA A 826 -11.12 -21.63 2.43
N SER A 827 -9.83 -21.34 2.26
CA SER A 827 -8.93 -22.06 1.35
C SER A 827 -7.69 -22.51 2.10
N SER A 828 -7.13 -23.66 1.71
CA SER A 828 -6.05 -24.32 2.46
C SER A 828 -4.80 -23.47 2.59
N PHE A 829 -4.20 -23.43 3.78
CA PHE A 829 -2.86 -22.88 4.04
C PHE A 829 -1.76 -23.71 3.41
N LEU A 830 -1.84 -25.04 3.52
CA LEU A 830 -0.87 -25.95 2.91
C LEU A 830 -1.13 -26.10 1.40
N PRO A 831 -0.07 -26.33 0.60
CA PRO A 831 -0.23 -26.75 -0.79
C PRO A 831 -1.07 -28.02 -0.92
N GLY A 832 -1.87 -28.11 -1.95
CA GLY A 832 -2.64 -29.28 -2.33
C GLY A 832 -1.80 -30.41 -2.97
N PRO A 833 -2.46 -31.44 -3.54
CA PRO A 833 -1.76 -32.49 -4.29
C PRO A 833 -0.93 -31.94 -5.43
N VAL A 834 0.23 -32.55 -5.70
CA VAL A 834 1.16 -32.12 -6.74
C VAL A 834 0.55 -32.35 -8.11
N ALA A 835 0.39 -31.27 -8.89
CA ALA A 835 -0.06 -31.30 -10.29
C ALA A 835 1.12 -31.33 -11.28
N TYR A 836 2.18 -30.55 -11.00
CA TYR A 836 3.37 -30.44 -11.86
C TYR A 836 4.66 -30.53 -11.05
N THR A 837 5.70 -31.07 -11.67
CA THR A 837 7.04 -31.15 -11.05
C THR A 837 8.10 -30.71 -12.04
N LEU A 838 8.84 -29.67 -11.70
CA LEU A 838 10.06 -29.25 -12.40
C LEU A 838 11.28 -29.68 -11.58
N THR A 839 12.15 -30.50 -12.19
CA THR A 839 13.41 -30.95 -11.59
C THR A 839 14.54 -30.00 -11.96
N LEU A 840 15.19 -29.43 -10.96
CA LEU A 840 16.36 -28.57 -11.11
C LEU A 840 17.62 -29.39 -10.79
N LEU A 841 18.35 -29.75 -11.85
CA LEU A 841 19.56 -30.55 -11.74
C LEU A 841 20.77 -29.66 -11.35
N SER A 842 21.62 -30.13 -10.47
CA SER A 842 22.93 -29.48 -10.24
C SER A 842 23.85 -29.70 -11.47
N TYR A 843 24.67 -28.68 -11.78
CA TYR A 843 25.63 -28.73 -12.88
C TYR A 843 26.79 -29.68 -12.53
#